data_ecb49e9cfae58430a5ac2ffdbe26252b
#
_entry.id   ecb49e9cfae58430a5ac2ffdbe26252b
#
_cell.length_a   1.000
_cell.length_b   1.000
_cell.length_c   1.000
_cell.angle_alpha   90.00
_cell.angle_beta   90.00
_cell.angle_gamma   90.00
#
_symmetry.space_group_name_H-M   'P 1'
#
loop_
_entity.id
_entity.type
_entity.pdbx_description
1 polymer ?
#
loop_
_entity_poly.entity_id
_entity_poly.type
_entity_poly.pdbx_seq_one_letter_code
_entity_poly.pdbx_strand_id
1 'polypeptide(L)'
;MSETKHKVELLAPAGSMEAFLGAIHAGADAVYVGGEKFSARAYADNLSTEELCRCIRYAHLFGRRVYLTLNTLIKETEFPEIYDFVRPFYEAGLDGVILQDFGVLSFLRREFPGLLLHASTQMAITGPDIVPWCKKQGISRIVPARELSLRELKEIRDAGIEVECFIHGAMCYCYSGMCLMSSILGGRSSNRGRCAQPCRLPYEAEGNGFHTKESYPLSLKDMCTIDHLPQLIEAGMSSFKIEGRMKRSEYAAGVTAVYRKYIDLYFENPDQPLCISKKDREVLNHLYIRSDAQDGYLFKQNGREMVTGEKPGYEEVPQELLDRIRHEHLERKLAYPISMRAEFREGNAAKLYLKAASIQQEISVTGPVVERAQKLPSDESAVRKQLSRLGNTDFTLRDLDITIDGDVFLPNGMLNQLRRDGIVKLEDTIIYGYFPELKLRKCSADGEGGSLGASAETVYPGVKNDVKAKKHLSQTGLSVLVSTPEQLDACLSHPVLAQLQLLYISEDCLYRLDGAAEQENLALVLPYICRSKDKEHLTALLKQAKRFGIRFLLVRNLEELGLIRELHLEDVFELIADASLYCWNREAKAFLLKEFARLTMPYELNSRETRNLTDERMERVIYGYIPLMQSANCLYRTLGECHDTVYGKAVLTDRLHKRFSVQTDCRYCYNTIYNSVPLSLHNKLDGLQGTNYCLQFTVESADEVCAVLDYYCGWLTDKKGRKPAHFPCEEFTTAHENRQVE
;
A
#
# COMPACT_ATOMS: atom_id res chain seq x y z
N MET A 1 14.02 29.89 -21.44
CA MET A 1 14.35 28.74 -20.56
C MET A 1 13.21 27.73 -20.76
N SER A 2 13.43 26.64 -21.53
CA SER A 2 12.42 25.58 -21.69
C SER A 2 12.32 24.89 -20.35
N GLU A 3 11.15 24.94 -19.71
CA GLU A 3 10.80 24.02 -18.63
C GLU A 3 11.05 22.61 -19.16
N THR A 4 12.01 21.92 -18.58
CA THR A 4 12.20 20.49 -18.80
C THR A 4 10.90 19.81 -18.38
N LYS A 5 10.05 19.46 -19.35
CA LYS A 5 8.82 18.67 -19.11
C LYS A 5 9.24 17.43 -18.32
N HIS A 6 8.82 17.32 -17.07
CA HIS A 6 9.11 16.17 -16.23
C HIS A 6 8.57 14.92 -16.91
N LYS A 7 9.46 14.03 -17.31
CA LYS A 7 9.09 12.74 -17.91
C LYS A 7 8.46 11.89 -16.82
N VAL A 8 7.20 11.46 -17.02
CA VAL A 8 6.50 10.59 -16.08
C VAL A 8 7.17 9.21 -15.99
N GLU A 9 7.30 8.66 -14.79
CA GLU A 9 7.79 7.31 -14.54
C GLU A 9 6.73 6.27 -14.90
N LEU A 10 7.06 5.25 -15.70
CA LEU A 10 6.23 4.08 -15.93
C LEU A 10 6.65 2.95 -15.00
N LEU A 11 5.78 2.62 -14.02
CA LEU A 11 6.04 1.65 -12.97
C LEU A 11 5.32 0.33 -13.26
N ALA A 12 6.09 -0.69 -13.61
CA ALA A 12 5.60 -2.01 -13.99
C ALA A 12 5.59 -3.02 -12.82
N PRO A 13 4.67 -4.00 -12.81
CA PRO A 13 4.65 -5.06 -11.82
C PRO A 13 5.61 -6.19 -12.17
N ALA A 14 6.26 -6.81 -11.16
CA ALA A 14 6.91 -8.09 -11.34
C ALA A 14 6.67 -9.02 -10.14
N GLY A 15 6.20 -10.24 -10.44
CA GLY A 15 6.00 -11.32 -9.47
C GLY A 15 7.02 -12.45 -9.63
N SER A 16 7.89 -12.40 -10.66
CA SER A 16 8.94 -13.36 -10.95
C SER A 16 10.10 -12.68 -11.64
N MET A 17 11.26 -13.36 -11.72
CA MET A 17 12.43 -12.88 -12.48
C MET A 17 12.11 -12.66 -13.96
N GLU A 18 11.35 -13.57 -14.59
CA GLU A 18 10.96 -13.44 -15.99
C GLU A 18 10.09 -12.19 -16.22
N ALA A 19 9.10 -11.95 -15.33
CA ALA A 19 8.26 -10.75 -15.40
C ALA A 19 9.07 -9.46 -15.20
N PHE A 20 10.07 -9.49 -14.29
CA PHE A 20 10.95 -8.37 -14.03
C PHE A 20 11.79 -8.01 -15.28
N LEU A 21 12.46 -8.98 -15.85
CA LEU A 21 13.25 -8.77 -17.07
C LEU A 21 12.37 -8.30 -18.23
N GLY A 22 11.21 -8.94 -18.43
CA GLY A 22 10.26 -8.54 -19.45
C GLY A 22 9.75 -7.09 -19.29
N ALA A 23 9.49 -6.63 -18.08
CA ALA A 23 9.09 -5.25 -17.80
C ALA A 23 10.21 -4.25 -18.16
N ILE A 24 11.47 -4.54 -17.74
CA ILE A 24 12.64 -3.71 -18.09
C ILE A 24 12.82 -3.65 -19.61
N HIS A 25 12.76 -4.81 -20.29
CA HIS A 25 12.94 -4.91 -21.74
C HIS A 25 11.83 -4.22 -22.53
N ALA A 26 10.61 -4.17 -21.94
CA ALA A 26 9.46 -3.46 -22.49
C ALA A 26 9.51 -1.94 -22.24
N GLY A 27 10.51 -1.44 -21.52
CA GLY A 27 10.75 -0.02 -21.31
C GLY A 27 10.17 0.58 -20.04
N ALA A 28 9.95 -0.21 -18.99
CA ALA A 28 9.61 0.31 -17.67
C ALA A 28 10.73 1.24 -17.16
N ASP A 29 10.36 2.36 -16.52
CA ASP A 29 11.29 3.25 -15.84
C ASP A 29 11.59 2.77 -14.41
N ALA A 30 10.61 2.09 -13.82
CA ALA A 30 10.75 1.44 -12.53
C ALA A 30 9.94 0.13 -12.47
N VAL A 31 10.35 -0.79 -11.60
CA VAL A 31 9.63 -2.05 -11.37
C VAL A 31 9.36 -2.20 -9.88
N TYR A 32 8.11 -2.55 -9.52
CA TYR A 32 7.80 -2.88 -8.14
C TYR A 32 7.66 -4.40 -7.95
N VAL A 33 8.31 -4.90 -6.92
CA VAL A 33 8.47 -6.32 -6.62
C VAL A 33 8.03 -6.65 -5.20
N GLY A 34 7.74 -7.91 -4.93
CA GLY A 34 7.59 -8.45 -3.58
C GLY A 34 8.76 -9.36 -3.25
N GLY A 35 9.21 -9.34 -2.01
CA GLY A 35 10.06 -10.40 -1.49
C GLY A 35 9.23 -11.56 -0.93
N GLU A 36 9.88 -12.58 -0.44
CA GLU A 36 9.26 -13.80 0.11
C GLU A 36 8.29 -13.52 1.28
N LYS A 37 8.48 -12.40 1.99
CA LYS A 37 7.68 -11.99 3.15
C LYS A 37 7.09 -10.60 2.96
N PHE A 38 6.08 -10.28 3.78
CA PHE A 38 5.53 -8.94 4.01
C PHE A 38 4.92 -8.24 2.78
N SER A 39 4.52 -8.99 1.77
CA SER A 39 3.96 -8.45 0.54
C SER A 39 2.46 -8.73 0.40
N ALA A 40 1.68 -7.73 -0.05
CA ALA A 40 0.22 -7.84 -0.27
C ALA A 40 -0.17 -8.75 -1.45
N ARG A 41 0.72 -9.61 -1.92
CA ARG A 41 0.48 -10.66 -2.92
C ARG A 41 1.19 -11.94 -2.48
N ALA A 42 0.70 -12.52 -1.37
CA ALA A 42 1.28 -13.71 -0.74
C ALA A 42 1.32 -14.96 -1.64
N TYR A 43 0.49 -14.98 -2.70
CA TYR A 43 0.41 -16.10 -3.67
C TYR A 43 1.16 -15.82 -4.98
N ALA A 44 1.92 -14.73 -5.10
CA ALA A 44 2.89 -14.56 -6.19
C ALA A 44 4.11 -15.46 -5.93
N ASP A 45 4.84 -15.84 -6.98
CA ASP A 45 6.06 -16.65 -6.84
C ASP A 45 7.12 -15.95 -5.98
N ASN A 46 7.09 -14.61 -5.95
CA ASN A 46 8.01 -13.72 -5.25
C ASN A 46 9.50 -14.07 -5.49
N LEU A 47 10.35 -13.07 -5.40
CA LEU A 47 11.78 -13.24 -5.64
C LEU A 47 12.50 -13.63 -4.34
N SER A 48 13.46 -14.54 -4.44
CA SER A 48 14.40 -14.82 -3.37
C SER A 48 15.28 -13.58 -3.07
N THR A 49 15.95 -13.58 -1.94
CA THR A 49 16.86 -12.47 -1.57
C THR A 49 17.95 -12.25 -2.62
N GLU A 50 18.58 -13.32 -3.12
CA GLU A 50 19.62 -13.26 -4.13
C GLU A 50 19.08 -12.76 -5.48
N GLU A 51 17.93 -13.25 -5.90
CA GLU A 51 17.27 -12.82 -7.14
C GLU A 51 16.90 -11.34 -7.07
N LEU A 52 16.37 -10.87 -5.96
CA LEU A 52 15.98 -9.46 -5.81
C LEU A 52 17.21 -8.54 -5.79
N CYS A 53 18.30 -8.92 -5.12
CA CYS A 53 19.57 -8.18 -5.21
C CYS A 53 20.11 -8.11 -6.64
N ARG A 54 19.99 -9.19 -7.41
CA ARG A 54 20.34 -9.19 -8.84
C ARG A 54 19.42 -8.28 -9.66
N CYS A 55 18.12 -8.31 -9.40
CA CYS A 55 17.16 -7.40 -10.04
C CYS A 55 17.52 -5.94 -9.82
N ILE A 56 17.86 -5.55 -8.58
CA ILE A 56 18.26 -4.18 -8.25
C ILE A 56 19.49 -3.76 -9.08
N ARG A 57 20.55 -4.56 -9.05
CA ARG A 57 21.77 -4.24 -9.82
C ARG A 57 21.52 -4.20 -11.33
N TYR A 58 20.74 -5.16 -11.85
CA TYR A 58 20.39 -5.19 -13.28
C TYR A 58 19.58 -3.95 -13.68
N ALA A 59 18.56 -3.58 -12.91
CA ALA A 59 17.79 -2.37 -13.19
C ALA A 59 18.66 -1.11 -13.20
N HIS A 60 19.54 -0.97 -12.20
CA HIS A 60 20.43 0.17 -12.06
C HIS A 60 21.44 0.27 -13.23
N LEU A 61 21.92 -0.86 -13.75
CA LEU A 61 22.81 -0.88 -14.93
C LEU A 61 22.16 -0.19 -16.14
N PHE A 62 20.82 -0.30 -16.25
CA PHE A 62 20.05 0.34 -17.34
C PHE A 62 19.35 1.65 -16.89
N GLY A 63 19.75 2.24 -15.76
CA GLY A 63 19.19 3.49 -15.23
C GLY A 63 17.73 3.37 -14.81
N ARG A 64 17.30 2.16 -14.36
CA ARG A 64 15.92 1.88 -13.89
C ARG A 64 15.90 1.68 -12.39
N ARG A 65 14.72 1.95 -11.75
CA ARG A 65 14.54 1.85 -10.31
C ARG A 65 13.78 0.59 -9.91
N VAL A 66 13.98 0.17 -8.66
CA VAL A 66 13.28 -0.96 -8.05
C VAL A 66 12.64 -0.54 -6.73
N TYR A 67 11.34 -0.79 -6.60
CA TYR A 67 10.60 -0.54 -5.36
C TYR A 67 10.13 -1.85 -4.73
N LEU A 68 10.47 -2.04 -3.46
CA LEU A 68 10.01 -3.18 -2.68
C LEU A 68 8.62 -2.92 -2.10
N THR A 69 7.70 -3.86 -2.24
CA THR A 69 6.42 -3.79 -1.53
C THR A 69 6.53 -4.43 -0.16
N LEU A 70 6.44 -3.62 0.88
CA LEU A 70 6.31 -3.99 2.29
C LEU A 70 4.95 -3.46 2.78
N ASN A 71 3.90 -3.80 2.03
CA ASN A 71 2.59 -3.17 2.12
C ASN A 71 1.52 -4.08 2.74
N THR A 72 1.92 -4.93 3.67
CA THR A 72 1.03 -5.66 4.57
C THR A 72 1.07 -5.05 5.96
N LEU A 73 0.01 -5.27 6.75
CA LEU A 73 0.04 -5.01 8.18
C LEU A 73 0.90 -6.08 8.87
N ILE A 74 1.77 -5.67 9.76
CA ILE A 74 2.80 -6.51 10.37
C ILE A 74 2.40 -6.87 11.80
N LYS A 75 2.36 -8.17 12.11
CA LYS A 75 2.12 -8.64 13.47
C LYS A 75 3.32 -8.39 14.38
N GLU A 76 3.07 -8.22 15.67
CA GLU A 76 4.12 -8.01 16.67
C GLU A 76 5.22 -9.09 16.61
N THR A 77 4.84 -10.35 16.36
CA THR A 77 5.78 -11.48 16.26
C THR A 77 6.64 -11.49 15.01
N GLU A 78 6.21 -10.79 13.96
CA GLU A 78 6.92 -10.70 12.67
C GLU A 78 7.85 -9.46 12.62
N PHE A 79 7.57 -8.47 13.46
CA PHE A 79 8.23 -7.18 13.44
C PHE A 79 9.77 -7.26 13.59
N PRO A 80 10.33 -8.12 14.45
CA PRO A 80 11.78 -8.28 14.58
C PRO A 80 12.51 -8.73 13.31
N GLU A 81 11.80 -9.37 12.37
CA GLU A 81 12.38 -9.90 11.14
C GLU A 81 12.58 -8.82 10.05
N ILE A 82 11.98 -7.62 10.22
CA ILE A 82 11.97 -6.58 9.18
C ILE A 82 13.40 -6.08 8.87
N TYR A 83 14.23 -5.91 9.88
CA TYR A 83 15.60 -5.43 9.70
C TYR A 83 16.42 -6.35 8.80
N ASP A 84 16.46 -7.64 9.15
CA ASP A 84 17.23 -8.64 8.41
C ASP A 84 16.65 -8.89 7.02
N PHE A 85 15.34 -8.71 6.86
CA PHE A 85 14.66 -8.81 5.56
C PHE A 85 15.00 -7.64 4.63
N VAL A 86 15.03 -6.41 5.10
CA VAL A 86 15.24 -5.21 4.27
C VAL A 86 16.72 -4.94 4.00
N ARG A 87 17.58 -5.24 4.96
CA ARG A 87 19.01 -4.91 4.93
C ARG A 87 19.74 -5.36 3.64
N PRO A 88 19.62 -6.62 3.17
CA PRO A 88 20.33 -7.04 1.95
C PRO A 88 19.94 -6.20 0.72
N PHE A 89 18.67 -5.82 0.61
CA PHE A 89 18.18 -5.00 -0.51
C PHE A 89 18.65 -3.55 -0.40
N TYR A 90 18.67 -3.00 0.81
CA TYR A 90 19.22 -1.67 1.07
C TYR A 90 20.70 -1.59 0.71
N GLU A 91 21.48 -2.60 1.09
CA GLU A 91 22.91 -2.72 0.75
C GLU A 91 23.12 -2.93 -0.76
N ALA A 92 22.20 -3.62 -1.46
CA ALA A 92 22.20 -3.76 -2.91
C ALA A 92 21.80 -2.49 -3.66
N GLY A 93 21.28 -1.46 -2.96
CA GLY A 93 20.91 -0.16 -3.52
C GLY A 93 19.42 0.06 -3.73
N LEU A 94 18.53 -0.70 -3.07
CA LEU A 94 17.07 -0.53 -3.20
C LEU A 94 16.66 0.95 -3.19
N ASP A 95 15.85 1.37 -4.16
CA ASP A 95 15.46 2.77 -4.34
C ASP A 95 14.40 3.21 -3.33
N GLY A 96 13.38 2.39 -3.11
CA GLY A 96 12.31 2.75 -2.18
C GLY A 96 11.43 1.58 -1.76
N VAL A 97 10.57 1.84 -0.78
CA VAL A 97 9.62 0.88 -0.21
C VAL A 97 8.20 1.45 -0.27
N ILE A 98 7.26 0.64 -0.78
CA ILE A 98 5.84 0.93 -0.75
C ILE A 98 5.25 0.26 0.49
N LEU A 99 4.71 1.04 1.44
CA LEU A 99 4.31 0.57 2.77
C LEU A 99 2.91 1.03 3.17
N GLN A 100 2.30 0.31 4.13
CA GLN A 100 1.00 0.61 4.73
C GLN A 100 1.11 0.80 6.26
N ASP A 101 1.88 -0.04 6.95
CA ASP A 101 1.97 -0.12 8.40
C ASP A 101 2.73 1.07 8.99
N PHE A 102 2.13 1.76 9.97
CA PHE A 102 2.77 2.92 10.62
C PHE A 102 3.99 2.57 11.45
N GLY A 103 4.04 1.35 12.00
CA GLY A 103 5.23 0.86 12.70
C GLY A 103 6.39 0.65 11.74
N VAL A 104 6.10 0.08 10.56
CA VAL A 104 7.09 -0.08 9.48
C VAL A 104 7.58 1.28 8.99
N LEU A 105 6.67 2.26 8.80
CA LEU A 105 7.05 3.63 8.43
C LEU A 105 8.05 4.23 9.44
N SER A 106 7.72 4.17 10.74
CA SER A 106 8.57 4.67 11.82
C SER A 106 9.93 3.98 11.83
N PHE A 107 9.93 2.66 11.70
CA PHE A 107 11.11 1.81 11.74
C PHE A 107 12.04 2.06 10.56
N LEU A 108 11.55 2.00 9.32
CA LEU A 108 12.37 2.17 8.12
C LEU A 108 13.00 3.56 8.05
N ARG A 109 12.27 4.59 8.45
CA ARG A 109 12.79 5.96 8.52
C ARG A 109 14.00 6.07 9.47
N ARG A 110 14.00 5.31 10.58
CA ARG A 110 15.05 5.32 11.58
C ARG A 110 16.26 4.48 11.16
N GLU A 111 16.01 3.25 10.68
CA GLU A 111 17.05 2.25 10.46
C GLU A 111 17.68 2.31 9.05
N PHE A 112 16.96 2.85 8.05
CA PHE A 112 17.40 2.88 6.66
C PHE A 112 17.35 4.30 6.06
N PRO A 113 18.25 5.20 6.49
CA PRO A 113 18.26 6.59 6.02
C PRO A 113 18.50 6.67 4.51
N GLY A 114 17.78 7.60 3.85
CA GLY A 114 17.86 7.80 2.40
C GLY A 114 17.08 6.78 1.56
N LEU A 115 16.40 5.80 2.17
CA LEU A 115 15.44 4.94 1.50
C LEU A 115 14.14 5.73 1.23
N LEU A 116 13.67 5.77 -0.01
CA LEU A 116 12.41 6.46 -0.33
C LEU A 116 11.22 5.68 0.24
N LEU A 117 10.31 6.39 0.92
CA LEU A 117 9.13 5.79 1.53
C LEU A 117 7.89 6.25 0.78
N HIS A 118 7.17 5.31 0.17
CA HIS A 118 5.96 5.56 -0.60
C HIS A 118 4.74 5.07 0.18
N ALA A 119 3.79 5.97 0.44
CA ALA A 119 2.52 5.60 1.04
C ALA A 119 1.72 4.73 0.07
N SER A 120 1.45 3.48 0.45
CA SER A 120 0.62 2.57 -0.34
C SER A 120 -0.81 3.09 -0.50
N THR A 121 -1.48 2.73 -1.59
CA THR A 121 -2.93 2.95 -1.74
C THR A 121 -3.75 2.31 -0.59
N GLN A 122 -3.18 1.33 0.11
CA GLN A 122 -3.80 0.70 1.27
C GLN A 122 -3.81 1.60 2.52
N MET A 123 -3.10 2.73 2.53
CA MET A 123 -3.24 3.78 3.56
C MET A 123 -4.51 4.63 3.34
N ALA A 124 -5.23 4.42 2.24
CA ALA A 124 -6.48 5.09 1.89
C ALA A 124 -6.42 6.63 1.97
N ILE A 125 -5.34 7.22 1.44
CA ILE A 125 -5.21 8.69 1.37
C ILE A 125 -6.16 9.21 0.30
N THR A 126 -7.04 10.15 0.68
CA THR A 126 -8.18 10.59 -0.12
C THR A 126 -8.20 12.09 -0.44
N GLY A 127 -7.20 12.86 0.01
CA GLY A 127 -7.14 14.28 -0.28
C GLY A 127 -5.81 14.94 0.06
N PRO A 128 -5.70 16.28 -0.11
CA PRO A 128 -4.45 17.03 0.03
C PRO A 128 -4.11 17.43 1.48
N ASP A 129 -5.08 17.46 2.39
CA ASP A 129 -4.90 18.06 3.72
C ASP A 129 -3.90 17.28 4.58
N ILE A 130 -3.76 15.96 4.35
CA ILE A 130 -2.77 15.12 5.04
C ILE A 130 -1.34 15.25 4.49
N VAL A 131 -1.14 15.85 3.31
CA VAL A 131 0.18 15.91 2.65
C VAL A 131 1.27 16.55 3.51
N PRO A 132 1.05 17.67 4.23
CA PRO A 132 2.06 18.25 5.11
C PRO A 132 2.53 17.27 6.20
N TRP A 133 1.61 16.50 6.77
CA TRP A 133 1.94 15.46 7.74
C TRP A 133 2.74 14.32 7.09
N CYS A 134 2.33 13.82 5.93
CA CYS A 134 3.06 12.79 5.19
C CYS A 134 4.52 13.20 4.94
N LYS A 135 4.76 14.42 4.47
CA LYS A 135 6.11 14.98 4.26
C LYS A 135 6.91 15.03 5.57
N LYS A 136 6.29 15.45 6.67
CA LYS A 136 6.92 15.46 8.02
C LYS A 136 7.29 14.04 8.48
N GLN A 137 6.52 13.01 8.08
CA GLN A 137 6.83 11.62 8.37
C GLN A 137 7.87 11.01 7.41
N GLY A 138 8.38 11.75 6.45
CA GLY A 138 9.41 11.29 5.49
C GLY A 138 8.83 10.52 4.31
N ILE A 139 7.53 10.57 4.09
CA ILE A 139 6.89 10.02 2.88
C ILE A 139 7.24 10.94 1.72
N SER A 140 7.85 10.38 0.68
CA SER A 140 8.27 11.08 -0.54
C SER A 140 7.22 11.02 -1.65
N ARG A 141 6.40 9.97 -1.68
CA ARG A 141 5.40 9.71 -2.70
C ARG A 141 4.13 9.13 -2.08
N ILE A 142 2.98 9.56 -2.58
CA ILE A 142 1.68 8.99 -2.22
C ILE A 142 1.13 8.21 -3.42
N VAL A 143 0.65 6.97 -3.15
CA VAL A 143 -0.25 6.25 -4.04
C VAL A 143 -1.66 6.45 -3.49
N PRO A 144 -2.43 7.43 -3.97
CA PRO A 144 -3.74 7.75 -3.40
C PRO A 144 -4.74 6.61 -3.56
N ALA A 145 -5.89 6.72 -2.89
CA ALA A 145 -7.01 5.84 -3.12
C ALA A 145 -7.41 5.85 -4.61
N ARG A 146 -7.72 4.67 -5.17
CA ARG A 146 -8.04 4.52 -6.60
C ARG A 146 -9.35 5.17 -7.00
N GLU A 147 -10.16 5.51 -6.01
CA GLU A 147 -11.49 6.08 -6.12
C GLU A 147 -11.48 7.60 -6.37
N LEU A 148 -10.30 8.20 -6.45
CA LEU A 148 -10.15 9.64 -6.67
C LEU A 148 -10.29 10.01 -8.16
N SER A 149 -10.90 11.17 -8.39
CA SER A 149 -10.98 11.81 -9.70
C SER A 149 -9.63 12.44 -10.10
N LEU A 150 -9.46 12.71 -11.39
CA LEU A 150 -8.28 13.41 -11.92
C LEU A 150 -8.06 14.77 -11.21
N ARG A 151 -9.14 15.48 -10.88
CA ARG A 151 -9.08 16.73 -10.14
C ARG A 151 -8.47 16.54 -8.75
N GLU A 152 -8.95 15.55 -7.99
CA GLU A 152 -8.45 15.27 -6.64
C GLU A 152 -7.00 14.77 -6.64
N LEU A 153 -6.60 13.97 -7.63
CA LEU A 153 -5.19 13.59 -7.82
C LEU A 153 -4.30 14.81 -8.03
N LYS A 154 -4.78 15.79 -8.82
CA LYS A 154 -4.09 17.06 -9.04
C LYS A 154 -3.99 17.90 -7.76
N GLU A 155 -5.06 17.95 -6.95
CA GLU A 155 -5.07 18.67 -5.66
C GLU A 155 -3.99 18.11 -4.70
N ILE A 156 -3.84 16.78 -4.62
CA ILE A 156 -2.77 16.14 -3.82
C ILE A 156 -1.38 16.51 -4.35
N ARG A 157 -1.19 16.48 -5.69
CA ARG A 157 0.07 16.89 -6.33
C ARG A 157 0.39 18.35 -6.04
N ASP A 158 -0.61 19.23 -6.13
CA ASP A 158 -0.45 20.66 -5.89
C ASP A 158 -0.09 21.00 -4.44
N ALA A 159 -0.40 20.11 -3.48
CA ALA A 159 0.09 20.18 -2.10
C ALA A 159 1.60 19.86 -1.97
N GLY A 160 2.27 19.52 -3.08
CA GLY A 160 3.72 19.45 -3.19
C GLY A 160 4.34 18.13 -2.79
N ILE A 161 3.72 17.01 -3.16
CA ILE A 161 4.24 15.65 -3.01
C ILE A 161 4.15 14.90 -4.34
N GLU A 162 5.02 13.90 -4.56
CA GLU A 162 4.90 13.02 -5.72
C GLU A 162 3.63 12.18 -5.64
N VAL A 163 2.91 12.10 -6.75
CA VAL A 163 1.68 11.29 -6.89
C VAL A 163 1.90 10.16 -7.88
N GLU A 164 1.68 8.93 -7.42
CA GLU A 164 1.67 7.71 -8.23
C GLU A 164 0.22 7.27 -8.42
N CYS A 165 -0.26 7.19 -9.66
CA CYS A 165 -1.63 6.76 -9.95
C CYS A 165 -1.65 5.43 -10.71
N PHE A 166 -2.66 4.61 -10.44
CA PHE A 166 -2.92 3.42 -11.24
C PHE A 166 -3.47 3.82 -12.61
N ILE A 167 -2.98 3.14 -13.66
CA ILE A 167 -3.40 3.38 -15.04
C ILE A 167 -3.99 2.13 -15.72
N HIS A 168 -3.72 0.93 -15.19
CA HIS A 168 -4.17 -0.33 -15.79
C HIS A 168 -4.29 -1.45 -14.77
N GLY A 169 -5.25 -2.35 -14.99
CA GLY A 169 -5.40 -3.62 -14.29
C GLY A 169 -6.58 -3.67 -13.32
N ALA A 170 -6.54 -4.64 -12.41
CA ALA A 170 -7.68 -4.99 -11.58
C ALA A 170 -8.08 -3.89 -10.58
N MET A 171 -9.40 -3.64 -10.48
CA MET A 171 -10.00 -2.71 -9.51
C MET A 171 -10.52 -3.44 -8.28
N CYS A 172 -10.43 -2.79 -7.12
CA CYS A 172 -11.05 -3.21 -5.88
C CYS A 172 -12.39 -2.50 -5.68
N TYR A 173 -13.41 -3.21 -5.19
CA TYR A 173 -14.71 -2.60 -4.89
C TYR A 173 -14.69 -1.70 -3.67
N CYS A 174 -13.93 -2.10 -2.64
CA CYS A 174 -13.70 -1.35 -1.42
C CYS A 174 -12.53 -0.38 -1.60
N TYR A 175 -12.53 0.75 -0.90
CA TYR A 175 -11.31 1.54 -0.72
C TYR A 175 -10.18 0.62 -0.28
N SER A 176 -9.07 0.67 -1.00
CA SER A 176 -7.94 -0.24 -0.75
C SER A 176 -7.43 -0.06 0.68
N GLY A 177 -7.21 -1.19 1.38
CA GLY A 177 -6.83 -1.18 2.80
C GLY A 177 -8.02 -1.25 3.77
N MET A 178 -9.23 -0.90 3.37
CA MET A 178 -10.39 -0.82 4.27
C MET A 178 -11.33 -2.04 4.19
N CYS A 179 -10.93 -3.11 3.51
CA CYS A 179 -11.77 -4.31 3.35
C CYS A 179 -11.43 -5.38 4.39
N LEU A 180 -12.39 -5.72 5.25
CA LEU A 180 -12.32 -6.81 6.23
C LEU A 180 -13.14 -8.04 5.84
N MET A 181 -13.90 -8.00 4.73
CA MET A 181 -14.88 -9.04 4.39
C MET A 181 -14.23 -10.42 4.22
N SER A 182 -13.12 -10.49 3.47
CA SER A 182 -12.38 -11.75 3.28
C SER A 182 -11.77 -12.29 4.57
N SER A 183 -11.34 -11.41 5.46
CA SER A 183 -10.77 -11.74 6.77
C SER A 183 -11.83 -12.25 7.73
N ILE A 184 -12.88 -11.48 7.98
CA ILE A 184 -13.90 -11.80 8.98
C ILE A 184 -14.69 -13.07 8.58
N LEU A 185 -15.06 -13.21 7.31
CA LEU A 185 -15.81 -14.37 6.83
C LEU A 185 -14.94 -15.62 6.65
N GLY A 186 -13.71 -15.45 6.14
CA GLY A 186 -12.86 -16.58 5.71
C GLY A 186 -11.50 -16.72 6.37
N GLY A 187 -11.11 -15.82 7.29
CA GLY A 187 -9.79 -15.83 7.93
C GLY A 187 -8.63 -15.34 7.07
N ARG A 188 -8.88 -14.93 5.81
CA ARG A 188 -7.88 -14.53 4.81
C ARG A 188 -7.85 -13.01 4.65
N SER A 189 -6.89 -12.34 5.32
CA SER A 189 -6.83 -10.88 5.30
C SER A 189 -6.40 -10.31 3.95
N SER A 190 -7.18 -9.34 3.43
CA SER A 190 -6.79 -8.53 2.28
C SER A 190 -5.59 -7.65 2.59
N ASN A 191 -5.47 -7.17 3.83
CA ASN A 191 -4.35 -6.33 4.30
C ASN A 191 -3.07 -7.14 4.58
N ARG A 192 -3.15 -8.48 4.43
CA ARG A 192 -2.01 -9.39 4.47
C ARG A 192 -1.79 -10.15 3.15
N GLY A 193 -2.40 -9.64 2.08
CA GLY A 193 -2.20 -10.17 0.73
C GLY A 193 -2.95 -11.46 0.41
N ARG A 194 -3.91 -11.88 1.24
CA ARG A 194 -4.59 -13.19 1.11
C ARG A 194 -6.08 -13.10 0.75
N CYS A 195 -6.49 -11.98 0.13
CA CYS A 195 -7.88 -11.72 -0.25
C CYS A 195 -8.51 -12.88 -1.06
N ALA A 196 -9.64 -13.40 -0.59
CA ALA A 196 -10.43 -14.41 -1.30
C ALA A 196 -11.35 -13.83 -2.39
N GLN A 197 -11.35 -12.52 -2.58
CA GLN A 197 -12.15 -11.79 -3.57
C GLN A 197 -13.68 -11.99 -3.40
N PRO A 198 -14.27 -11.84 -2.20
CA PRO A 198 -15.71 -12.03 -2.00
C PRO A 198 -16.54 -11.06 -2.85
N CYS A 199 -16.03 -9.88 -3.20
CA CYS A 199 -16.69 -8.95 -4.12
C CYS A 199 -16.85 -9.47 -5.55
N ARG A 200 -16.25 -10.61 -5.89
CA ARG A 200 -16.38 -11.26 -7.22
C ARG A 200 -17.37 -12.43 -7.21
N LEU A 201 -18.08 -12.63 -6.10
CA LEU A 201 -19.13 -13.64 -5.97
C LEU A 201 -20.49 -13.03 -6.30
N PRO A 202 -21.48 -13.88 -6.64
CA PRO A 202 -22.85 -13.42 -6.86
C PRO A 202 -23.53 -13.07 -5.53
N TYR A 203 -24.39 -12.06 -5.58
CA TYR A 203 -25.27 -11.64 -4.48
C TYR A 203 -26.67 -11.37 -5.01
N GLU A 204 -27.67 -11.71 -4.20
CA GLU A 204 -28.98 -11.10 -4.28
C GLU A 204 -28.89 -9.73 -3.59
N ALA A 205 -29.41 -8.69 -4.22
CA ALA A 205 -29.41 -7.33 -3.66
C ALA A 205 -30.81 -6.75 -3.64
N GLU A 206 -31.21 -6.23 -2.47
CA GLU A 206 -32.52 -5.67 -2.20
C GLU A 206 -32.38 -4.27 -1.58
N GLY A 207 -33.15 -3.32 -2.09
CA GLY A 207 -33.21 -1.96 -1.55
C GLY A 207 -34.47 -1.24 -2.04
N ASN A 208 -34.68 -0.01 -1.57
CA ASN A 208 -35.80 0.77 -2.08
C ASN A 208 -35.63 1.04 -3.58
N GLY A 209 -36.54 0.53 -4.39
CA GLY A 209 -36.53 0.70 -5.84
C GLY A 209 -35.72 -0.31 -6.63
N PHE A 210 -35.09 -1.31 -6.01
CA PHE A 210 -34.44 -2.41 -6.73
C PHE A 210 -34.50 -3.74 -5.98
N HIS A 211 -34.57 -4.82 -6.75
CA HIS A 211 -34.37 -6.19 -6.30
C HIS A 211 -33.71 -7.00 -7.43
N THR A 212 -32.59 -7.65 -7.19
CA THR A 212 -31.86 -8.44 -8.16
C THR A 212 -31.58 -9.83 -7.62
N LYS A 213 -31.77 -10.85 -8.45
CA LYS A 213 -31.36 -12.23 -8.13
C LYS A 213 -30.03 -12.53 -8.80
N GLU A 214 -29.10 -13.17 -8.07
CA GLU A 214 -27.81 -13.67 -8.59
C GLU A 214 -27.09 -12.71 -9.55
N SER A 215 -26.82 -11.49 -9.12
CA SER A 215 -26.01 -10.53 -9.88
C SER A 215 -24.63 -10.35 -9.26
N TYR A 216 -23.71 -9.69 -9.95
CA TYR A 216 -22.37 -9.38 -9.46
C TYR A 216 -22.20 -7.88 -9.17
N PRO A 217 -23.01 -7.30 -8.25
CA PRO A 217 -23.06 -5.85 -8.05
C PRO A 217 -21.80 -5.27 -7.42
N LEU A 218 -20.94 -6.11 -6.86
CA LEU A 218 -19.67 -5.72 -6.25
C LEU A 218 -18.46 -6.00 -7.17
N SER A 219 -18.69 -6.51 -8.40
CA SER A 219 -17.62 -6.90 -9.30
C SER A 219 -17.28 -5.77 -10.26
N LEU A 220 -16.30 -4.92 -9.90
CA LEU A 220 -15.83 -3.85 -10.79
C LEU A 220 -15.13 -4.41 -12.04
N LYS A 221 -15.32 -3.74 -13.17
CA LYS A 221 -14.52 -3.90 -14.37
C LYS A 221 -13.07 -3.50 -14.11
N ASP A 222 -12.13 -4.03 -14.87
CA ASP A 222 -10.71 -3.67 -14.74
C ASP A 222 -10.48 -2.25 -15.31
N MET A 223 -9.41 -1.58 -14.86
CA MET A 223 -9.05 -0.24 -15.31
C MET A 223 -8.18 -0.28 -16.56
N CYS A 224 -8.45 0.61 -17.51
CA CYS A 224 -7.58 0.91 -18.65
C CYS A 224 -7.72 2.40 -19.00
N THR A 225 -6.73 3.20 -18.71
CA THR A 225 -6.76 4.66 -18.89
C THR A 225 -5.89 5.13 -20.06
N ILE A 226 -5.61 4.25 -21.03
CA ILE A 226 -4.71 4.55 -22.15
C ILE A 226 -5.15 5.78 -22.96
N ASP A 227 -6.45 6.00 -23.07
CA ASP A 227 -7.02 7.15 -23.79
C ASP A 227 -6.86 8.47 -23.05
N HIS A 228 -6.55 8.41 -21.74
CA HIS A 228 -6.45 9.56 -20.85
C HIS A 228 -5.01 9.88 -20.45
N LEU A 229 -4.01 9.27 -21.09
CA LEU A 229 -2.59 9.55 -20.81
C LEU A 229 -2.24 11.03 -20.90
N PRO A 230 -2.69 11.79 -21.93
CA PRO A 230 -2.40 13.23 -22.01
C PRO A 230 -2.88 13.97 -20.76
N GLN A 231 -4.14 13.76 -20.36
CA GLN A 231 -4.72 14.44 -19.20
C GLN A 231 -3.99 14.08 -17.89
N LEU A 232 -3.56 12.83 -17.71
CA LEU A 232 -2.80 12.39 -16.55
C LEU A 232 -1.39 13.00 -16.52
N ILE A 233 -0.72 13.10 -17.66
CA ILE A 233 0.60 13.74 -17.79
C ILE A 233 0.48 15.25 -17.52
N GLU A 234 -0.50 15.92 -18.11
CA GLU A 234 -0.77 17.34 -17.90
C GLU A 234 -1.19 17.67 -16.48
N ALA A 235 -1.90 16.74 -15.81
CA ALA A 235 -2.19 16.86 -14.39
C ALA A 235 -0.93 16.72 -13.50
N GLY A 236 0.23 16.37 -14.09
CA GLY A 236 1.53 16.34 -13.41
C GLY A 236 1.72 15.13 -12.50
N MET A 237 1.13 13.99 -12.84
CA MET A 237 1.37 12.73 -12.12
C MET A 237 2.84 12.33 -12.26
N SER A 238 3.46 11.93 -11.15
CA SER A 238 4.89 11.59 -11.11
C SER A 238 5.16 10.19 -11.61
N SER A 239 4.23 9.24 -11.36
CA SER A 239 4.40 7.84 -11.71
C SER A 239 3.08 7.19 -12.13
N PHE A 240 3.13 6.38 -13.19
CA PHE A 240 2.03 5.60 -13.75
C PHE A 240 2.22 4.13 -13.41
N LYS A 241 1.34 3.61 -12.56
CA LYS A 241 1.42 2.24 -12.03
C LYS A 241 0.49 1.27 -12.75
N ILE A 242 1.07 0.18 -13.23
CA ILE A 242 0.33 -0.96 -13.76
C ILE A 242 0.10 -1.95 -12.62
N GLU A 243 -1.18 -2.31 -12.30
CA GLU A 243 -1.49 -3.37 -11.35
C GLU A 243 -1.32 -4.74 -12.00
N GLY A 244 -0.69 -5.72 -11.32
CA GLY A 244 -0.62 -7.05 -11.89
C GLY A 244 0.50 -7.97 -11.44
N ARG A 245 1.06 -7.91 -10.22
CA ARG A 245 2.13 -8.80 -9.74
C ARG A 245 1.79 -10.30 -9.73
N MET A 246 0.50 -10.64 -9.69
CA MET A 246 0.03 -12.03 -9.79
C MET A 246 -0.30 -12.44 -11.24
N LYS A 247 -0.03 -11.59 -12.20
CA LYS A 247 -0.25 -11.86 -13.63
C LYS A 247 1.00 -12.51 -14.23
N ARG A 248 0.83 -13.16 -15.39
CA ARG A 248 1.93 -13.77 -16.13
C ARG A 248 2.93 -12.74 -16.64
N SER A 249 4.13 -13.19 -17.01
CA SER A 249 5.21 -12.34 -17.50
C SER A 249 4.84 -11.61 -18.79
N GLU A 250 4.05 -12.25 -19.67
CA GLU A 250 3.57 -11.65 -20.91
C GLU A 250 2.63 -10.44 -20.65
N TYR A 251 1.85 -10.47 -19.56
CA TYR A 251 1.05 -9.32 -19.16
C TYR A 251 1.94 -8.14 -18.75
N ALA A 252 2.91 -8.40 -17.86
CA ALA A 252 3.80 -7.35 -17.37
C ALA A 252 4.55 -6.69 -18.54
N ALA A 253 5.11 -7.48 -19.44
CA ALA A 253 5.84 -6.99 -20.60
C ALA A 253 4.93 -6.31 -21.62
N GLY A 254 3.85 -6.98 -22.04
CA GLY A 254 2.98 -6.49 -23.13
C GLY A 254 2.24 -5.20 -22.78
N VAL A 255 1.68 -5.11 -21.55
CA VAL A 255 1.01 -3.87 -21.09
C VAL A 255 2.03 -2.74 -20.97
N THR A 256 3.20 -3.00 -20.37
CA THR A 256 4.27 -2.00 -20.24
C THR A 256 4.72 -1.47 -21.61
N ALA A 257 4.94 -2.35 -22.60
CA ALA A 257 5.36 -1.96 -23.94
C ALA A 257 4.35 -1.03 -24.63
N VAL A 258 3.04 -1.32 -24.49
CA VAL A 258 2.00 -0.46 -25.06
C VAL A 258 1.98 0.90 -24.37
N TYR A 259 1.96 0.96 -23.03
CA TYR A 259 1.98 2.25 -22.33
C TYR A 259 3.25 3.05 -22.59
N ARG A 260 4.42 2.39 -22.63
CA ARG A 260 5.70 3.05 -22.97
C ARG A 260 5.64 3.71 -24.34
N LYS A 261 5.16 2.98 -25.35
CA LYS A 261 5.01 3.51 -26.70
C LYS A 261 4.21 4.81 -26.74
N TYR A 262 3.04 4.85 -26.06
CA TYR A 262 2.17 6.01 -26.10
C TYR A 262 2.62 7.16 -25.22
N ILE A 263 3.32 6.88 -24.13
CA ILE A 263 4.00 7.91 -23.33
C ILE A 263 5.11 8.57 -24.17
N ASP A 264 5.93 7.79 -24.86
CA ASP A 264 7.01 8.32 -25.71
C ASP A 264 6.44 9.15 -26.87
N LEU A 265 5.41 8.65 -27.57
CA LEU A 265 4.73 9.38 -28.64
C LEU A 265 4.16 10.74 -28.17
N TYR A 266 3.58 10.79 -26.97
CA TYR A 266 3.10 12.06 -26.39
C TYR A 266 4.23 13.05 -26.17
N PHE A 267 5.38 12.63 -25.64
CA PHE A 267 6.52 13.53 -25.43
C PHE A 267 7.23 13.95 -26.71
N GLU A 268 7.22 13.08 -27.73
CA GLU A 268 7.73 13.43 -29.07
C GLU A 268 6.85 14.43 -29.80
N ASN A 269 5.53 14.33 -29.64
CA ASN A 269 4.53 15.15 -30.36
C ASN A 269 3.41 15.66 -29.43
N PRO A 270 3.71 16.52 -28.45
CA PRO A 270 2.78 16.90 -27.39
C PRO A 270 1.54 17.67 -27.88
N ASP A 271 1.62 18.33 -29.04
CA ASP A 271 0.56 19.14 -29.62
C ASP A 271 -0.36 18.31 -30.57
N GLN A 272 -0.06 17.03 -30.78
CA GLN A 272 -0.88 16.15 -31.63
C GLN A 272 -1.80 15.29 -30.78
N PRO A 273 -3.04 15.04 -31.24
CA PRO A 273 -3.92 14.08 -30.57
C PRO A 273 -3.31 12.69 -30.48
N LEU A 274 -3.32 12.08 -29.31
CA LEU A 274 -2.83 10.74 -29.10
C LEU A 274 -3.85 9.73 -29.60
N CYS A 275 -3.56 9.05 -30.73
CA CYS A 275 -4.43 8.05 -31.33
C CYS A 275 -3.95 6.64 -31.03
N ILE A 276 -4.70 5.88 -30.23
CA ILE A 276 -4.38 4.50 -29.92
C ILE A 276 -4.73 3.58 -31.09
N SER A 277 -3.76 2.83 -31.61
CA SER A 277 -4.00 1.91 -32.72
C SER A 277 -4.94 0.77 -32.30
N LYS A 278 -5.76 0.28 -33.26
CA LYS A 278 -6.64 -0.86 -33.02
C LYS A 278 -5.88 -2.09 -32.48
N LYS A 279 -4.70 -2.36 -33.06
CA LYS A 279 -3.82 -3.48 -32.66
C LYS A 279 -3.34 -3.37 -31.21
N ASP A 280 -2.95 -2.18 -30.77
CA ASP A 280 -2.48 -2.00 -29.39
C ASP A 280 -3.64 -2.04 -28.39
N ARG A 281 -4.83 -1.57 -28.79
CA ARG A 281 -6.05 -1.70 -27.99
C ARG A 281 -6.46 -3.19 -27.83
N GLU A 282 -6.36 -3.98 -28.89
CA GLU A 282 -6.59 -5.42 -28.85
C GLU A 282 -5.59 -6.10 -27.90
N VAL A 283 -4.30 -5.71 -27.91
CA VAL A 283 -3.31 -6.21 -26.94
C VAL A 283 -3.75 -5.97 -25.51
N LEU A 284 -4.16 -4.73 -25.19
CA LEU A 284 -4.61 -4.40 -23.83
C LEU A 284 -5.86 -5.16 -23.42
N ASN A 285 -6.83 -5.33 -24.33
CA ASN A 285 -8.09 -6.02 -24.05
C ASN A 285 -7.90 -7.52 -23.85
N HIS A 286 -7.01 -8.18 -24.62
CA HIS A 286 -6.77 -9.63 -24.49
C HIS A 286 -5.83 -10.00 -23.33
N LEU A 287 -4.98 -9.09 -22.85
CA LEU A 287 -4.04 -9.41 -21.80
C LEU A 287 -4.70 -9.42 -20.42
N TYR A 288 -5.47 -10.49 -20.14
CA TYR A 288 -6.00 -10.83 -18.79
C TYR A 288 -6.88 -9.75 -18.15
N ILE A 289 -7.65 -9.01 -18.95
CA ILE A 289 -8.74 -8.17 -18.45
C ILE A 289 -9.93 -9.06 -18.09
N ARG A 290 -10.60 -8.75 -16.98
CA ARG A 290 -11.81 -9.46 -16.55
C ARG A 290 -13.02 -8.86 -17.21
N SER A 291 -13.63 -9.60 -18.13
CA SER A 291 -14.87 -9.29 -18.85
C SER A 291 -14.80 -8.00 -19.66
N ASP A 292 -14.41 -6.87 -19.09
CA ASP A 292 -14.36 -5.55 -19.73
C ASP A 292 -13.48 -4.57 -18.94
N ALA A 293 -13.11 -3.44 -19.57
CA ALA A 293 -12.31 -2.38 -18.99
C ALA A 293 -13.07 -1.05 -18.93
N GLN A 294 -12.64 -0.16 -18.06
CA GLN A 294 -13.17 1.18 -17.85
C GLN A 294 -12.08 2.17 -17.41
N ASP A 295 -12.41 3.47 -17.40
CA ASP A 295 -11.48 4.56 -17.06
C ASP A 295 -11.22 4.74 -15.54
N GLY A 296 -11.68 3.82 -14.70
CA GLY A 296 -11.65 3.98 -13.25
C GLY A 296 -12.58 5.11 -12.77
N TYR A 297 -12.11 5.85 -11.79
CA TYR A 297 -12.87 6.95 -11.20
C TYR A 297 -12.41 8.33 -11.71
N LEU A 298 -11.59 8.41 -12.75
CA LEU A 298 -11.01 9.66 -13.22
C LEU A 298 -12.04 10.76 -13.52
N PHE A 299 -13.19 10.39 -14.08
CA PHE A 299 -14.24 11.32 -14.52
C PHE A 299 -15.62 11.01 -13.96
N LYS A 300 -15.75 9.95 -13.16
CA LYS A 300 -17.02 9.53 -12.54
C LYS A 300 -16.77 8.95 -11.15
N GLN A 301 -17.72 9.09 -10.27
CA GLN A 301 -17.58 8.61 -8.88
C GLN A 301 -18.15 7.19 -8.68
N ASN A 302 -19.22 6.83 -9.41
CA ASN A 302 -19.88 5.53 -9.34
C ASN A 302 -20.86 5.39 -10.52
N GLY A 303 -21.40 4.18 -10.73
CA GLY A 303 -22.42 3.93 -11.75
C GLY A 303 -22.46 2.47 -12.20
N ARG A 304 -23.56 2.09 -12.84
CA ARG A 304 -23.80 0.74 -13.33
C ARG A 304 -22.73 0.28 -14.34
N GLU A 305 -22.21 1.18 -15.14
CA GLU A 305 -21.19 0.91 -16.16
C GLU A 305 -19.83 0.51 -15.56
N MET A 306 -19.59 0.76 -14.27
CA MET A 306 -18.35 0.41 -13.59
C MET A 306 -18.30 -1.04 -13.11
N VAL A 307 -19.45 -1.73 -13.02
CA VAL A 307 -19.54 -3.13 -12.57
C VAL A 307 -19.80 -4.07 -13.74
N THR A 308 -19.43 -5.33 -13.59
CA THR A 308 -19.64 -6.33 -14.65
C THR A 308 -21.11 -6.75 -14.77
N GLY A 309 -21.84 -6.80 -13.66
CA GLY A 309 -23.22 -7.27 -13.58
C GLY A 309 -23.38 -8.78 -13.82
N GLU A 310 -22.44 -9.39 -14.54
CA GLU A 310 -22.38 -10.79 -14.91
C GLU A 310 -21.18 -11.49 -14.28
N LYS A 311 -21.11 -12.81 -14.37
CA LYS A 311 -20.00 -13.59 -13.83
C LYS A 311 -18.67 -13.12 -14.44
N PRO A 312 -17.73 -12.61 -13.62
CA PRO A 312 -16.46 -12.15 -14.14
C PRO A 312 -15.63 -13.34 -14.66
N GLY A 313 -15.09 -13.21 -15.86
CA GLY A 313 -14.24 -14.21 -16.49
C GLY A 313 -13.09 -13.57 -17.25
N TYR A 314 -12.04 -14.35 -17.53
CA TYR A 314 -10.98 -13.96 -18.44
C TYR A 314 -11.24 -14.57 -19.81
N GLU A 315 -11.06 -13.81 -20.86
CA GLU A 315 -11.01 -14.34 -22.21
C GLU A 315 -9.70 -15.12 -22.44
N GLU A 316 -9.75 -16.08 -23.35
CA GLU A 316 -8.54 -16.80 -23.76
C GLU A 316 -7.62 -15.86 -24.55
N VAL A 317 -6.37 -15.78 -24.14
CA VAL A 317 -5.39 -14.93 -24.81
C VAL A 317 -4.88 -15.66 -26.08
N PRO A 318 -4.94 -15.04 -27.28
CA PRO A 318 -4.42 -15.65 -28.49
C PRO A 318 -2.94 -16.06 -28.35
N GLN A 319 -2.63 -17.31 -28.69
CA GLN A 319 -1.27 -17.84 -28.53
C GLN A 319 -0.23 -17.05 -29.34
N GLU A 320 -0.59 -16.60 -30.55
CA GLU A 320 0.28 -15.74 -31.38
C GLU A 320 0.67 -14.43 -30.69
N LEU A 321 -0.25 -13.86 -29.90
CA LEU A 321 0.04 -12.66 -29.11
C LEU A 321 1.04 -12.98 -27.99
N LEU A 322 0.86 -14.09 -27.29
CA LEU A 322 1.78 -14.52 -26.23
C LEU A 322 3.17 -14.80 -26.80
N ASP A 323 3.28 -15.55 -27.91
CA ASP A 323 4.54 -15.89 -28.55
C ASP A 323 5.30 -14.65 -29.03
N ARG A 324 4.56 -13.68 -29.61
CA ARG A 324 5.15 -12.40 -30.01
C ARG A 324 5.72 -11.62 -28.81
N ILE A 325 4.96 -11.49 -27.73
CA ILE A 325 5.43 -10.78 -26.53
C ILE A 325 6.63 -11.49 -25.92
N ARG A 326 6.63 -12.83 -25.89
CA ARG A 326 7.76 -13.61 -25.41
C ARG A 326 9.00 -13.32 -26.24
N HIS A 327 8.90 -13.40 -27.54
CA HIS A 327 10.03 -13.17 -28.46
C HIS A 327 10.55 -11.73 -28.35
N GLU A 328 9.66 -10.71 -28.33
CA GLU A 328 10.05 -9.30 -28.32
C GLU A 328 10.64 -8.83 -26.99
N HIS A 329 10.18 -9.39 -25.84
CA HIS A 329 10.48 -8.85 -24.52
C HIS A 329 11.03 -9.85 -23.50
N LEU A 330 10.57 -11.12 -23.48
CA LEU A 330 11.01 -12.09 -22.47
C LEU A 330 12.29 -12.82 -22.86
N GLU A 331 12.43 -13.22 -24.12
CA GLU A 331 13.60 -13.93 -24.65
C GLU A 331 14.73 -12.97 -25.04
N ARG A 332 14.43 -11.69 -25.18
CA ARG A 332 15.41 -10.65 -25.50
C ARG A 332 16.39 -10.49 -24.33
N LYS A 333 17.68 -10.48 -24.65
CA LYS A 333 18.73 -10.08 -23.70
C LYS A 333 19.15 -8.64 -24.01
N LEU A 334 18.92 -7.74 -23.08
CA LEU A 334 19.59 -6.45 -23.11
C LEU A 334 21.04 -6.67 -22.66
N ALA A 335 21.97 -6.20 -23.45
CA ALA A 335 23.37 -6.24 -23.11
C ALA A 335 23.99 -4.87 -23.39
N TYR A 336 24.86 -4.43 -22.51
CA TYR A 336 25.51 -3.14 -22.61
C TYR A 336 26.74 -3.25 -23.53
N PRO A 337 26.82 -2.52 -24.65
CA PRO A 337 28.01 -2.59 -25.54
C PRO A 337 29.20 -1.86 -24.92
N ILE A 338 30.33 -2.54 -24.85
CA ILE A 338 31.57 -2.00 -24.29
C ILE A 338 32.73 -2.19 -25.25
N SER A 339 33.70 -1.27 -25.19
CA SER A 339 35.00 -1.39 -25.83
C SER A 339 36.08 -1.63 -24.78
N MET A 340 37.06 -2.46 -25.11
CA MET A 340 38.16 -2.79 -24.22
C MET A 340 39.49 -2.50 -24.91
N ARG A 341 40.49 -2.13 -24.09
CA ARG A 341 41.88 -2.00 -24.53
C ARG A 341 42.80 -2.63 -23.47
N ALA A 342 43.64 -3.54 -23.83
CA ALA A 342 44.54 -4.27 -22.93
C ALA A 342 46.01 -4.00 -23.26
N GLU A 343 46.84 -3.76 -22.26
CA GLU A 343 48.28 -3.50 -22.40
C GLU A 343 49.07 -4.47 -21.50
N PHE A 344 49.97 -5.23 -22.15
CA PHE A 344 50.84 -6.20 -21.51
C PHE A 344 52.30 -5.92 -21.94
N ARG A 345 53.12 -5.41 -21.02
CA ARG A 345 54.52 -5.12 -21.24
C ARG A 345 55.39 -5.83 -20.21
N GLU A 346 56.43 -6.48 -20.62
CA GLU A 346 57.39 -7.15 -19.73
C GLU A 346 57.87 -6.21 -18.60
N GLY A 347 57.83 -6.67 -17.35
CA GLY A 347 58.22 -5.91 -16.16
C GLY A 347 57.22 -4.85 -15.69
N ASN A 348 56.13 -4.61 -16.41
CA ASN A 348 55.06 -3.67 -16.00
C ASN A 348 53.82 -4.41 -15.55
N ALA A 349 53.01 -3.75 -14.74
CA ALA A 349 51.71 -4.30 -14.35
C ALA A 349 50.77 -4.41 -15.57
N ALA A 350 50.07 -5.53 -15.69
CA ALA A 350 49.03 -5.73 -16.72
C ALA A 350 47.91 -4.70 -16.56
N LYS A 351 47.45 -4.08 -17.64
CA LYS A 351 46.37 -3.08 -17.60
C LYS A 351 45.24 -3.46 -18.53
N LEU A 352 44.00 -3.30 -18.06
CA LEU A 352 42.81 -3.41 -18.87
C LEU A 352 41.99 -2.13 -18.72
N TYR A 353 41.64 -1.52 -19.83
CA TYR A 353 40.82 -0.33 -19.92
C TYR A 353 39.47 -0.73 -20.53
N LEU A 354 38.40 -0.17 -19.98
CA LEU A 354 37.01 -0.44 -20.39
C LEU A 354 36.26 0.87 -20.58
N LYS A 355 35.44 0.94 -21.62
CA LYS A 355 34.60 2.10 -21.92
C LYS A 355 33.21 1.65 -22.34
N ALA A 356 32.17 2.28 -21.77
CA ALA A 356 30.80 2.13 -22.22
C ALA A 356 30.28 3.48 -22.77
N ALA A 357 29.27 3.45 -23.64
CA ALA A 357 28.76 4.66 -24.28
C ALA A 357 28.14 5.65 -23.26
N SER A 358 27.63 5.16 -22.12
CA SER A 358 27.02 5.97 -21.06
C SER A 358 28.03 6.71 -20.17
N ILE A 359 29.30 6.32 -20.19
CA ILE A 359 30.34 6.97 -19.38
C ILE A 359 31.31 7.74 -20.27
N GLN A 360 31.62 8.98 -19.87
CA GLN A 360 32.52 9.82 -20.66
C GLN A 360 33.99 9.40 -20.54
N GLN A 361 34.40 8.84 -19.40
CA GLN A 361 35.76 8.46 -19.09
C GLN A 361 35.98 6.94 -19.23
N GLU A 362 37.12 6.56 -19.77
CA GLU A 362 37.62 5.19 -19.76
C GLU A 362 38.02 4.81 -18.34
N ILE A 363 37.55 3.67 -17.83
CA ILE A 363 38.02 3.12 -16.56
C ILE A 363 39.19 2.16 -16.78
N SER A 364 40.04 1.99 -15.78
CA SER A 364 41.16 1.05 -15.87
C SER A 364 41.28 0.19 -14.61
N VAL A 365 41.69 -1.05 -14.80
CA VAL A 365 42.11 -1.97 -13.73
C VAL A 365 43.52 -2.45 -13.99
N THR A 366 44.24 -2.75 -12.90
CA THR A 366 45.64 -3.15 -12.93
C THR A 366 45.76 -4.55 -12.35
N GLY A 367 46.40 -5.44 -13.06
CA GLY A 367 46.71 -6.80 -12.62
C GLY A 367 48.17 -6.96 -12.14
N PRO A 368 48.65 -8.20 -11.96
CA PRO A 368 50.00 -8.49 -11.59
C PRO A 368 51.02 -8.00 -12.61
N VAL A 369 52.31 -7.93 -12.23
CA VAL A 369 53.43 -7.63 -13.15
C VAL A 369 53.54 -8.74 -14.17
N VAL A 370 53.70 -8.34 -15.44
CA VAL A 370 53.82 -9.24 -16.58
C VAL A 370 55.23 -9.80 -16.60
N GLU A 371 55.35 -11.12 -16.56
CA GLU A 371 56.63 -11.83 -16.56
C GLU A 371 57.04 -12.25 -17.99
N ARG A 372 58.33 -12.39 -18.19
CA ARG A 372 58.88 -12.95 -19.44
C ARG A 372 58.54 -14.43 -19.55
N ALA A 373 58.20 -14.87 -20.74
CA ALA A 373 57.92 -16.27 -21.03
C ALA A 373 59.22 -17.11 -20.95
N GLN A 374 59.17 -18.20 -20.18
CA GLN A 374 60.31 -19.12 -20.08
C GLN A 374 60.36 -20.18 -21.17
N LYS A 375 59.24 -20.47 -21.82
CA LYS A 375 59.14 -21.48 -22.88
C LYS A 375 58.46 -20.93 -24.13
N LEU A 376 57.16 -20.66 -24.06
CA LEU A 376 56.34 -20.19 -25.16
C LEU A 376 55.65 -18.87 -24.77
N PRO A 377 55.84 -17.79 -25.55
CA PRO A 377 55.14 -16.54 -25.34
C PRO A 377 53.60 -16.71 -25.48
N SER A 378 52.85 -15.90 -24.80
CA SER A 378 51.39 -15.87 -24.93
C SER A 378 50.97 -15.26 -26.26
N ASP A 379 50.14 -15.98 -27.00
CA ASP A 379 49.61 -15.56 -28.30
C ASP A 379 48.43 -14.57 -28.09
N GLU A 380 48.39 -13.52 -28.91
CA GLU A 380 47.31 -12.52 -28.87
C GLU A 380 45.93 -13.14 -29.05
N SER A 381 45.80 -14.16 -29.92
CA SER A 381 44.51 -14.83 -30.15
C SER A 381 44.00 -15.54 -28.90
N ALA A 382 44.91 -16.13 -28.11
CA ALA A 382 44.57 -16.76 -26.83
C ALA A 382 44.14 -15.71 -25.78
N VAL A 383 44.84 -14.57 -25.72
CA VAL A 383 44.49 -13.44 -24.85
C VAL A 383 43.10 -12.88 -25.22
N ARG A 384 42.91 -12.63 -26.52
CA ARG A 384 41.62 -12.14 -27.05
C ARG A 384 40.49 -13.07 -26.71
N LYS A 385 40.66 -14.39 -26.88
CA LYS A 385 39.66 -15.40 -26.51
C LYS A 385 39.29 -15.35 -25.01
N GLN A 386 40.23 -15.08 -24.09
CA GLN A 386 39.95 -15.01 -22.67
C GLN A 386 39.24 -13.70 -22.26
N LEU A 387 39.70 -12.56 -22.81
CA LEU A 387 39.11 -11.26 -22.50
C LEU A 387 37.70 -11.10 -23.11
N SER A 388 37.44 -11.72 -24.26
CA SER A 388 36.11 -11.67 -24.93
C SER A 388 35.02 -12.51 -24.26
N ARG A 389 35.31 -13.29 -23.21
CA ARG A 389 34.34 -14.15 -22.52
C ARG A 389 33.40 -13.36 -21.62
N LEU A 390 32.40 -12.69 -22.19
CA LEU A 390 31.41 -11.90 -21.47
C LEU A 390 30.06 -12.61 -21.29
N GLY A 391 29.91 -13.87 -21.73
CA GLY A 391 28.62 -14.57 -21.77
C GLY A 391 27.85 -14.70 -20.44
N ASN A 392 28.53 -14.54 -19.30
CA ASN A 392 27.92 -14.56 -17.96
C ASN A 392 27.79 -13.15 -17.39
N THR A 393 27.77 -12.12 -18.20
CA THR A 393 27.62 -10.71 -17.82
C THR A 393 26.55 -10.06 -18.67
N ASP A 394 26.09 -8.88 -18.25
CA ASP A 394 25.12 -8.05 -18.97
C ASP A 394 25.81 -7.11 -19.98
N PHE A 395 27.03 -7.47 -20.44
CA PHE A 395 27.83 -6.70 -21.39
C PHE A 395 28.08 -7.47 -22.69
N THR A 396 28.17 -6.74 -23.80
CA THR A 396 28.63 -7.25 -25.10
C THR A 396 29.87 -6.50 -25.55
N LEU A 397 30.84 -7.26 -26.06
CA LEU A 397 32.06 -6.67 -26.57
C LEU A 397 31.82 -6.08 -27.95
N ARG A 398 32.06 -4.78 -28.10
CA ARG A 398 32.06 -4.08 -29.37
C ARG A 398 33.45 -4.13 -30.04
N ASP A 399 34.47 -3.70 -29.31
CA ASP A 399 35.84 -3.62 -29.80
C ASP A 399 36.80 -4.11 -28.70
N LEU A 400 37.94 -4.72 -29.13
CA LEU A 400 39.00 -5.12 -28.21
C LEU A 400 40.36 -4.87 -28.89
N ASP A 401 41.12 -3.91 -28.38
CA ASP A 401 42.49 -3.64 -28.76
C ASP A 401 43.46 -4.29 -27.78
N ILE A 402 44.45 -4.98 -28.27
CA ILE A 402 45.46 -5.67 -27.45
C ILE A 402 46.84 -5.22 -27.88
N THR A 403 47.64 -4.76 -26.93
CA THR A 403 49.05 -4.43 -27.11
C THR A 403 49.88 -5.38 -26.25
N ILE A 404 50.74 -6.18 -26.89
CA ILE A 404 51.69 -7.06 -26.25
C ILE A 404 53.09 -6.59 -26.65
N ASP A 405 53.93 -6.27 -25.66
CA ASP A 405 55.31 -5.79 -25.88
C ASP A 405 56.30 -6.74 -25.18
N GLY A 406 57.11 -7.44 -25.97
CA GLY A 406 58.04 -8.46 -25.52
C GLY A 406 57.49 -9.90 -25.54
N ASP A 407 58.36 -10.86 -25.21
CA ASP A 407 58.03 -12.28 -25.08
C ASP A 407 57.39 -12.55 -23.69
N VAL A 408 56.13 -12.25 -23.54
CA VAL A 408 55.43 -12.27 -22.23
C VAL A 408 54.68 -13.58 -21.99
N PHE A 409 54.56 -13.94 -20.70
CA PHE A 409 53.71 -15.03 -20.22
C PHE A 409 52.48 -14.47 -19.51
N LEU A 410 51.26 -14.74 -20.04
CA LEU A 410 50.00 -14.26 -19.56
C LEU A 410 49.10 -15.44 -19.14
N PRO A 411 49.11 -15.84 -17.86
CA PRO A 411 48.27 -16.94 -17.37
C PRO A 411 46.79 -16.66 -17.59
N ASN A 412 46.03 -17.67 -18.04
CA ASN A 412 44.57 -17.57 -18.20
C ASN A 412 43.84 -17.12 -16.92
N GLY A 413 44.33 -17.55 -15.74
CA GLY A 413 43.79 -17.13 -14.45
C GLY A 413 43.91 -15.62 -14.24
N MET A 414 45.06 -15.03 -14.56
CA MET A 414 45.31 -13.58 -14.48
C MET A 414 44.40 -12.80 -15.45
N LEU A 415 44.30 -13.23 -16.71
CA LEU A 415 43.42 -12.59 -17.70
C LEU A 415 41.96 -12.62 -17.29
N ASN A 416 41.50 -13.76 -16.75
CA ASN A 416 40.14 -13.92 -16.27
C ASN A 416 39.85 -13.04 -15.05
N GLN A 417 40.82 -12.89 -14.11
CA GLN A 417 40.67 -12.03 -12.97
C GLN A 417 40.62 -10.56 -13.39
N LEU A 418 41.56 -10.14 -14.23
CA LEU A 418 41.64 -8.77 -14.77
C LEU A 418 40.32 -8.37 -15.48
N ARG A 419 39.75 -9.28 -16.27
CA ARG A 419 38.46 -9.07 -16.91
C ARG A 419 37.35 -8.92 -15.89
N ARG A 420 37.27 -9.82 -14.89
CA ARG A 420 36.22 -9.74 -13.85
C ARG A 420 36.29 -8.43 -13.07
N ASP A 421 37.49 -8.04 -12.62
CA ASP A 421 37.70 -6.80 -11.88
C ASP A 421 37.34 -5.57 -12.72
N GLY A 422 37.66 -5.61 -14.02
CA GLY A 422 37.30 -4.58 -14.99
C GLY A 422 35.78 -4.46 -15.15
N ILE A 423 35.08 -5.58 -15.32
CA ILE A 423 33.60 -5.60 -15.45
C ILE A 423 32.91 -5.10 -14.19
N VAL A 424 33.33 -5.55 -13.01
CA VAL A 424 32.74 -5.07 -11.73
C VAL A 424 32.93 -3.57 -11.57
N LYS A 425 34.15 -3.06 -11.83
CA LYS A 425 34.43 -1.63 -11.75
C LYS A 425 33.63 -0.81 -12.76
N LEU A 426 33.45 -1.33 -13.97
CA LEU A 426 32.66 -0.69 -15.03
C LEU A 426 31.16 -0.62 -14.62
N GLU A 427 30.62 -1.73 -14.15
CA GLU A 427 29.24 -1.84 -13.67
C GLU A 427 28.99 -0.81 -12.55
N ASP A 428 29.83 -0.79 -11.51
CA ASP A 428 29.71 0.18 -10.42
C ASP A 428 29.82 1.64 -10.94
N THR A 429 30.70 1.90 -11.92
CA THR A 429 30.85 3.25 -12.50
C THR A 429 29.59 3.68 -13.26
N ILE A 430 28.97 2.79 -14.02
CA ILE A 430 27.71 3.06 -14.73
C ILE A 430 26.58 3.30 -13.72
N ILE A 431 26.43 2.41 -12.73
CA ILE A 431 25.40 2.52 -11.69
C ILE A 431 25.53 3.83 -10.94
N TYR A 432 26.72 4.19 -10.47
CA TYR A 432 26.94 5.45 -9.74
C TYR A 432 26.83 6.70 -10.64
N GLY A 433 26.93 6.53 -11.97
CA GLY A 433 26.62 7.59 -12.94
C GLY A 433 25.13 7.91 -12.99
N TYR A 434 24.29 6.89 -12.92
CA TYR A 434 22.82 7.05 -12.86
C TYR A 434 22.31 7.38 -11.45
N PHE A 435 22.91 6.81 -10.40
CA PHE A 435 22.48 6.88 -9.01
C PHE A 435 23.64 7.29 -8.09
N PRO A 436 24.07 8.55 -8.12
CA PRO A 436 25.22 9.03 -7.32
C PRO A 436 24.98 8.90 -5.80
N GLU A 437 23.74 8.93 -5.35
CA GLU A 437 23.34 8.72 -3.96
C GLU A 437 23.75 7.34 -3.40
N LEU A 438 23.80 6.31 -4.24
CA LEU A 438 24.20 4.96 -3.81
C LEU A 438 25.68 4.90 -3.43
N LYS A 439 26.52 5.72 -4.06
CA LYS A 439 27.94 5.85 -3.67
C LYS A 439 28.07 6.41 -2.25
N LEU A 440 27.24 7.36 -1.89
CA LEU A 440 27.23 7.95 -0.54
C LEU A 440 26.77 6.93 0.51
N ARG A 441 25.74 6.11 0.20
CA ARG A 441 25.30 5.02 1.09
C ARG A 441 26.40 4.00 1.37
N LYS A 442 27.16 3.58 0.35
CA LYS A 442 28.26 2.62 0.49
C LYS A 442 29.40 3.19 1.34
N CYS A 443 29.80 4.44 1.12
CA CYS A 443 30.85 5.11 1.91
C CYS A 443 30.47 5.24 3.40
N SER A 444 29.16 5.43 3.69
CA SER A 444 28.65 5.49 5.08
C SER A 444 28.68 4.12 5.78
N ALA A 445 28.53 3.03 5.03
CA ALA A 445 28.57 1.67 5.54
C ALA A 445 30.00 1.17 5.79
N ASP A 446 30.97 1.62 4.97
CA ASP A 446 32.39 1.24 5.06
C ASP A 446 33.21 2.12 6.05
N GLY A 447 32.66 3.28 6.45
CA GLY A 447 33.28 4.23 7.39
C GLY A 447 32.90 3.96 8.82
N GLU A 448 33.85 3.41 9.59
CA GLU A 448 33.87 3.17 11.03
C GLU A 448 32.76 2.25 11.57
N GLY A 449 33.21 1.08 11.99
CA GLY A 449 32.46 0.14 12.83
C GLY A 449 31.97 0.75 14.15
N GLY A 450 30.98 1.60 14.04
CA GLY A 450 30.02 1.79 15.10
C GLY A 450 29.20 0.52 15.15
N SER A 451 29.51 -0.36 16.11
CA SER A 451 28.80 -1.60 16.36
C SER A 451 27.29 -1.31 16.47
N LEU A 452 26.56 -1.43 15.36
CA LEU A 452 25.13 -1.65 15.34
C LEU A 452 24.88 -3.15 15.61
N GLY A 453 25.54 -3.65 16.64
CA GLY A 453 25.23 -4.91 17.27
C GLY A 453 24.00 -4.70 18.15
N ALA A 454 22.82 -4.69 17.57
CA ALA A 454 21.62 -4.95 18.31
C ALA A 454 21.65 -6.44 18.71
N SER A 455 22.24 -6.72 19.90
CA SER A 455 21.94 -7.93 20.64
C SER A 455 20.41 -8.07 20.70
N ALA A 456 19.91 -9.31 20.66
CA ALA A 456 18.49 -9.68 20.72
C ALA A 456 17.74 -9.23 22.00
N GLU A 457 18.29 -8.32 22.75
CA GLU A 457 17.72 -7.56 23.86
C GLU A 457 17.70 -6.06 23.52
N THR A 458 17.10 -5.67 22.41
CA THR A 458 16.67 -4.29 22.26
C THR A 458 15.46 -4.09 23.17
N VAL A 459 15.76 -3.87 24.42
CA VAL A 459 14.91 -3.12 25.36
C VAL A 459 14.49 -1.87 24.59
N TYR A 460 13.19 -1.81 24.23
CA TYR A 460 12.57 -0.57 23.76
C TYR A 460 12.94 0.49 24.81
N PRO A 461 13.77 1.52 24.50
CA PRO A 461 14.01 2.55 25.47
C PRO A 461 12.63 3.08 25.82
N GLY A 462 12.25 2.93 27.08
CA GLY A 462 10.95 3.38 27.53
C GLY A 462 10.79 4.80 27.03
N VAL A 463 9.85 5.01 26.12
CA VAL A 463 9.49 6.33 25.62
C VAL A 463 9.11 7.12 26.88
N LYS A 464 10.02 7.93 27.38
CA LYS A 464 9.67 8.91 28.40
C LYS A 464 8.65 9.80 27.73
N ASN A 465 7.40 9.58 28.13
CA ASN A 465 6.26 10.32 27.67
C ASN A 465 6.36 11.78 28.14
N ASP A 466 6.99 12.62 27.31
CA ASP A 466 6.93 14.08 27.49
C ASP A 466 5.67 14.68 26.82
N VAL A 467 4.74 13.84 26.34
CA VAL A 467 3.40 14.30 26.04
C VAL A 467 2.68 14.36 27.39
N LYS A 468 2.39 15.55 27.88
CA LYS A 468 1.49 15.77 29.00
C LYS A 468 0.20 15.02 28.75
N ALA A 469 0.10 13.76 29.23
CA ALA A 469 -1.11 12.98 29.17
C ALA A 469 -2.19 13.80 29.90
N LYS A 470 -3.14 14.33 29.15
CA LYS A 470 -4.26 15.03 29.73
C LYS A 470 -5.02 14.00 30.56
N LYS A 471 -5.21 14.28 31.84
CA LYS A 471 -5.61 13.40 32.95
C LYS A 471 -6.96 12.71 32.83
N HIS A 472 -7.73 12.91 31.76
CA HIS A 472 -9.17 12.64 31.70
C HIS A 472 -9.59 11.23 31.24
N LEU A 473 -8.71 10.45 30.59
CA LEU A 473 -9.02 9.09 30.07
C LEU A 473 -8.26 7.96 30.80
N SER A 474 -7.83 8.18 32.02
CA SER A 474 -6.91 7.26 32.73
C SER A 474 -7.57 6.10 33.50
N GLN A 475 -8.90 5.94 33.40
CA GLN A 475 -9.63 4.84 34.07
C GLN A 475 -10.18 3.87 33.00
N THR A 476 -10.14 2.57 33.28
CA THR A 476 -10.84 1.55 32.49
C THR A 476 -12.32 1.78 32.53
N GLY A 477 -12.99 1.86 31.37
CA GLY A 477 -14.39 2.19 31.30
C GLY A 477 -15.12 1.60 30.10
N LEU A 478 -16.44 1.76 30.11
CA LEU A 478 -17.30 1.42 28.98
C LEU A 478 -17.58 2.68 28.15
N SER A 479 -17.41 2.59 26.86
CA SER A 479 -17.86 3.57 25.88
C SER A 479 -18.97 2.97 25.02
N VAL A 480 -19.83 3.82 24.50
CA VAL A 480 -20.91 3.42 23.58
C VAL A 480 -20.85 4.30 22.35
N LEU A 481 -21.01 3.71 21.17
CA LEU A 481 -21.16 4.41 19.89
C LEU A 481 -22.59 4.21 19.39
N VAL A 482 -23.26 5.30 19.05
CA VAL A 482 -24.59 5.33 18.44
C VAL A 482 -24.54 6.05 17.09
N SER A 483 -25.23 5.49 16.10
CA SER A 483 -25.20 5.98 14.71
C SER A 483 -26.49 6.72 14.32
N THR A 484 -27.60 6.50 15.00
CA THR A 484 -28.89 7.14 14.67
C THR A 484 -29.48 7.89 15.86
N PRO A 485 -30.33 8.91 15.62
CA PRO A 485 -31.02 9.64 16.69
C PRO A 485 -31.84 8.75 17.61
N GLU A 486 -32.49 7.70 17.08
CA GLU A 486 -33.28 6.77 17.88
C GLU A 486 -32.41 5.94 18.83
N GLN A 487 -31.23 5.51 18.38
CA GLN A 487 -30.23 4.84 19.22
C GLN A 487 -29.69 5.78 20.29
N LEU A 488 -29.51 7.07 19.96
CA LEU A 488 -29.10 8.10 20.92
C LEU A 488 -30.17 8.27 22.01
N ASP A 489 -31.43 8.45 21.62
CA ASP A 489 -32.53 8.63 22.56
C ASP A 489 -32.66 7.42 23.50
N ALA A 490 -32.51 6.19 22.99
CA ALA A 490 -32.45 4.96 23.79
C ALA A 490 -31.29 4.97 24.79
N CYS A 491 -30.09 5.35 24.36
CA CYS A 491 -28.93 5.43 25.24
C CYS A 491 -29.04 6.53 26.30
N LEU A 492 -29.54 7.71 25.94
CA LEU A 492 -29.72 8.83 26.85
C LEU A 492 -30.77 8.52 27.93
N SER A 493 -31.78 7.71 27.61
CA SER A 493 -32.83 7.27 28.55
C SER A 493 -32.38 6.12 29.46
N HIS A 494 -31.23 5.48 29.13
CA HIS A 494 -30.78 4.29 29.84
C HIS A 494 -29.91 4.63 31.06
N PRO A 495 -30.05 3.93 32.21
CA PRO A 495 -29.26 4.17 33.42
C PRO A 495 -27.74 4.07 33.25
N VAL A 496 -27.26 3.38 32.19
CA VAL A 496 -25.85 3.23 31.88
C VAL A 496 -25.16 4.56 31.61
N LEU A 497 -25.89 5.57 31.15
CA LEU A 497 -25.32 6.86 30.74
C LEU A 497 -24.41 7.47 31.80
N ALA A 498 -24.82 7.39 33.09
CA ALA A 498 -24.04 7.91 34.23
C ALA A 498 -22.70 7.16 34.45
N GLN A 499 -22.51 6.00 33.83
CA GLN A 499 -21.32 5.13 33.99
C GLN A 499 -20.44 5.11 32.74
N LEU A 500 -20.90 5.72 31.65
CA LEU A 500 -20.14 5.75 30.40
C LEU A 500 -18.89 6.64 30.51
N GLN A 501 -17.77 6.12 30.05
CA GLN A 501 -16.56 6.90 29.90
C GLN A 501 -16.67 7.85 28.70
N LEU A 502 -17.14 7.35 27.55
CA LEU A 502 -17.44 8.14 26.37
C LEU A 502 -18.73 7.68 25.70
N LEU A 503 -19.45 8.64 25.16
CA LEU A 503 -20.57 8.41 24.24
C LEU A 503 -20.18 8.99 22.88
N TYR A 504 -19.87 8.08 21.93
CA TYR A 504 -19.58 8.43 20.55
C TYR A 504 -20.89 8.63 19.79
N ILE A 505 -21.04 9.77 19.16
CA ILE A 505 -22.25 10.15 18.42
C ILE A 505 -21.93 10.47 16.96
N SER A 506 -22.81 10.07 16.06
CA SER A 506 -22.76 10.47 14.66
C SER A 506 -23.09 11.95 14.46
N GLU A 507 -22.86 12.45 13.26
CA GLU A 507 -23.24 13.81 12.85
C GLU A 507 -24.75 14.06 13.04
N ASP A 508 -25.63 13.11 12.70
CA ASP A 508 -27.08 13.28 12.87
C ASP A 508 -27.50 13.32 14.35
N CYS A 509 -26.82 12.55 15.18
CA CYS A 509 -26.99 12.60 16.61
C CYS A 509 -26.56 13.96 17.19
N LEU A 510 -25.50 14.57 16.65
CA LEU A 510 -25.06 15.90 17.07
C LEU A 510 -26.15 16.97 16.85
N TYR A 511 -26.81 16.94 15.70
CA TYR A 511 -27.89 17.87 15.37
C TYR A 511 -29.13 17.63 16.23
N ARG A 512 -29.35 16.41 16.76
CA ARG A 512 -30.46 16.07 17.67
C ARG A 512 -30.27 16.63 19.07
N LEU A 513 -29.04 16.83 19.53
CA LEU A 513 -28.76 17.32 20.90
C LEU A 513 -29.21 18.76 21.16
N ASP A 514 -29.56 19.54 20.16
CA ASP A 514 -30.16 20.89 20.18
C ASP A 514 -29.62 21.81 21.32
N GLY A 515 -28.31 21.82 21.50
CA GLY A 515 -27.60 22.65 22.47
C GLY A 515 -27.60 22.13 23.92
N ALA A 516 -28.19 20.99 24.21
CA ALA A 516 -28.26 20.38 25.53
C ALA A 516 -27.03 19.55 25.94
N ALA A 517 -25.85 19.83 25.39
CA ALA A 517 -24.64 19.07 25.68
C ALA A 517 -24.04 19.51 27.05
N GLU A 518 -24.71 19.24 28.15
CA GLU A 518 -24.12 19.32 29.51
C GLU A 518 -23.18 18.14 29.83
N GLN A 519 -22.90 17.25 28.82
CA GLN A 519 -22.13 16.02 29.04
C GLN A 519 -20.68 16.19 28.55
N GLU A 520 -19.75 16.20 29.48
CA GLU A 520 -18.29 16.33 29.19
C GLU A 520 -17.69 15.11 28.48
N ASN A 521 -18.42 14.00 28.33
CA ASN A 521 -17.97 12.72 27.81
C ASN A 521 -18.45 12.42 26.36
N LEU A 522 -18.91 13.43 25.62
CA LEU A 522 -19.33 13.27 24.24
C LEU A 522 -18.14 13.27 23.30
N ALA A 523 -18.16 12.33 22.32
CA ALA A 523 -17.19 12.22 21.23
C ALA A 523 -17.93 12.24 19.89
N LEU A 524 -17.53 13.12 18.96
CA LEU A 524 -18.08 13.11 17.59
C LEU A 524 -17.35 12.08 16.73
N VAL A 525 -18.12 11.25 16.03
CA VAL A 525 -17.62 10.27 15.06
C VAL A 525 -17.52 10.94 13.69
N LEU A 526 -16.31 10.93 13.11
CA LEU A 526 -16.09 11.43 11.75
C LEU A 526 -16.38 10.32 10.71
N PRO A 527 -16.61 10.66 9.42
CA PRO A 527 -16.97 9.69 8.39
C PRO A 527 -15.81 8.72 8.11
N TYR A 528 -16.08 7.51 7.59
CA TYR A 528 -15.00 6.59 7.17
C TYR A 528 -14.19 7.13 5.99
N ILE A 529 -14.82 7.91 5.13
CA ILE A 529 -14.20 8.49 3.93
C ILE A 529 -14.48 9.99 3.90
N CYS A 530 -13.41 10.76 3.79
CA CYS A 530 -13.42 12.20 3.60
C CYS A 530 -12.62 12.51 2.31
N ARG A 531 -13.18 13.31 1.43
CA ARG A 531 -12.57 13.72 0.15
C ARG A 531 -12.51 15.24 0.08
N SER A 532 -11.73 15.78 -0.86
CA SER A 532 -11.61 17.25 -1.03
C SER A 532 -12.94 17.98 -1.14
N LYS A 533 -13.93 17.36 -1.78
CA LYS A 533 -15.30 17.95 -1.91
C LYS A 533 -16.03 18.08 -0.58
N ASP A 534 -15.66 17.30 0.43
CA ASP A 534 -16.35 17.23 1.74
C ASP A 534 -15.75 18.22 2.74
N LYS A 535 -14.65 18.90 2.38
CA LYS A 535 -13.86 19.78 3.25
C LYS A 535 -14.70 20.91 3.88
N GLU A 536 -15.53 21.58 3.08
CA GLU A 536 -16.37 22.68 3.58
C GLU A 536 -17.38 22.19 4.61
N HIS A 537 -18.04 21.07 4.31
CA HIS A 537 -19.00 20.43 5.20
C HIS A 537 -18.36 19.99 6.52
N LEU A 538 -17.25 19.28 6.46
CA LEU A 538 -16.51 18.85 7.66
C LEU A 538 -15.96 20.01 8.48
N THR A 539 -15.51 21.09 7.81
CA THR A 539 -15.08 22.31 8.50
C THR A 539 -16.25 22.92 9.29
N ALA A 540 -17.43 22.97 8.70
CA ALA A 540 -18.64 23.45 9.38
C ALA A 540 -19.01 22.55 10.57
N LEU A 541 -18.97 21.23 10.37
CA LEU A 541 -19.25 20.23 11.41
C LEU A 541 -18.29 20.36 12.60
N LEU A 542 -16.99 20.47 12.36
CA LEU A 542 -15.98 20.65 13.41
C LEU A 542 -16.17 21.96 14.19
N LYS A 543 -16.51 23.05 13.49
CA LYS A 543 -16.84 24.32 14.14
C LYS A 543 -18.10 24.21 15.01
N GLN A 544 -19.10 23.45 14.57
CA GLN A 544 -20.32 23.21 15.33
C GLN A 544 -20.04 22.30 16.54
N ALA A 545 -19.28 21.23 16.37
CA ALA A 545 -18.85 20.37 17.48
C ALA A 545 -18.14 21.18 18.58
N LYS A 546 -17.25 22.11 18.19
CA LYS A 546 -16.62 23.03 19.15
C LYS A 546 -17.63 23.91 19.88
N ARG A 547 -18.65 24.45 19.18
CA ARG A 547 -19.71 25.27 19.81
C ARG A 547 -20.56 24.49 20.80
N PHE A 548 -20.82 23.20 20.53
CA PHE A 548 -21.53 22.30 21.43
C PHE A 548 -20.67 21.77 22.58
N GLY A 549 -19.43 22.19 22.70
CA GLY A 549 -18.54 21.74 23.77
C GLY A 549 -18.05 20.31 23.62
N ILE A 550 -18.21 19.71 22.43
CA ILE A 550 -17.62 18.39 22.12
C ILE A 550 -16.11 18.47 22.32
N ARG A 551 -15.58 17.49 23.01
CA ARG A 551 -14.18 17.47 23.40
C ARG A 551 -13.36 16.42 22.66
N PHE A 552 -13.98 15.35 22.22
CA PHE A 552 -13.34 14.20 21.62
C PHE A 552 -13.81 14.00 20.18
N LEU A 553 -12.87 13.59 19.29
CA LEU A 553 -13.18 13.19 17.91
C LEU A 553 -12.70 11.76 17.67
N LEU A 554 -13.56 10.89 17.14
CA LEU A 554 -13.19 9.59 16.62
C LEU A 554 -12.80 9.76 15.14
N VAL A 555 -11.51 9.72 14.85
CA VAL A 555 -10.90 9.91 13.53
C VAL A 555 -10.78 8.57 12.82
N ARG A 556 -11.30 8.47 11.60
CA ARG A 556 -11.41 7.24 10.82
C ARG A 556 -10.50 7.15 9.61
N ASN A 557 -9.97 8.29 9.14
CA ASN A 557 -8.98 8.34 8.06
C ASN A 557 -7.95 9.46 8.26
N LEU A 558 -6.90 9.41 7.46
CA LEU A 558 -5.78 10.35 7.60
C LEU A 558 -6.14 11.77 7.13
N GLU A 559 -7.04 11.91 6.16
CA GLU A 559 -7.43 13.22 5.65
C GLU A 559 -8.10 14.07 6.72
N GLU A 560 -8.88 13.46 7.60
CA GLU A 560 -9.48 14.12 8.77
C GLU A 560 -8.42 14.68 9.72
N LEU A 561 -7.36 13.89 9.98
CA LEU A 561 -6.23 14.37 10.78
C LEU A 561 -5.55 15.57 10.11
N GLY A 562 -5.41 15.53 8.78
CA GLY A 562 -4.87 16.63 7.98
C GLY A 562 -5.72 17.89 8.13
N LEU A 563 -7.04 17.78 7.95
CA LEU A 563 -7.99 18.89 8.07
C LEU A 563 -8.02 19.50 9.48
N ILE A 564 -8.03 18.67 10.52
CA ILE A 564 -8.00 19.13 11.93
C ILE A 564 -6.75 19.98 12.17
N ARG A 565 -5.60 19.58 11.63
CA ARG A 565 -4.34 20.31 11.74
C ARG A 565 -4.33 21.60 10.93
N GLU A 566 -4.85 21.58 9.70
CA GLU A 566 -4.97 22.78 8.89
C GLU A 566 -5.83 23.85 9.55
N LEU A 567 -6.88 23.42 10.25
CA LEU A 567 -7.79 24.29 11.01
C LEU A 567 -7.26 24.69 12.40
N HIS A 568 -6.08 24.23 12.82
CA HIS A 568 -5.49 24.43 14.14
C HIS A 568 -6.44 24.04 15.29
N LEU A 569 -7.07 22.84 15.15
CA LEU A 569 -8.04 22.34 16.13
C LEU A 569 -7.48 21.21 17.01
N GLU A 570 -6.22 20.85 16.88
CA GLU A 570 -5.53 19.81 17.66
C GLU A 570 -5.39 20.14 19.15
N ASP A 571 -5.43 21.42 19.53
CA ASP A 571 -5.50 21.87 20.94
C ASP A 571 -6.94 21.99 21.46
N VAL A 572 -7.92 21.93 20.57
CA VAL A 572 -9.35 22.03 20.91
C VAL A 572 -9.94 20.66 21.21
N PHE A 573 -9.58 19.66 20.37
CA PHE A 573 -10.11 18.31 20.47
C PHE A 573 -9.03 17.31 20.91
N GLU A 574 -9.43 16.34 21.70
CA GLU A 574 -8.66 15.11 21.95
C GLU A 574 -9.03 14.08 20.88
N LEU A 575 -8.04 13.63 20.11
CA LEU A 575 -8.25 12.73 18.98
C LEU A 575 -8.18 11.26 19.42
N ILE A 576 -9.12 10.46 18.96
CA ILE A 576 -9.19 9.01 19.16
C ILE A 576 -9.08 8.35 17.78
N ALA A 577 -8.17 7.40 17.62
CA ALA A 577 -8.04 6.65 16.37
C ALA A 577 -9.03 5.50 16.33
N ASP A 578 -9.83 5.41 15.26
CA ASP A 578 -10.67 4.25 14.96
C ASP A 578 -9.84 3.03 14.56
N ALA A 579 -10.43 1.83 14.62
CA ALA A 579 -9.81 0.58 14.20
C ALA A 579 -9.36 0.59 12.72
N SER A 580 -9.93 1.45 11.89
CA SER A 580 -9.56 1.65 10.48
C SER A 580 -8.16 2.23 10.26
N LEU A 581 -7.53 2.81 11.30
CA LEU A 581 -6.14 3.29 11.28
C LEU A 581 -5.12 2.21 11.66
N TYR A 582 -5.52 0.98 11.87
CA TYR A 582 -4.71 -0.24 11.97
C TYR A 582 -3.48 -0.20 12.89
N CYS A 583 -3.70 -0.15 14.19
CA CYS A 583 -2.65 -0.34 15.20
C CYS A 583 -2.36 -1.84 15.42
N TRP A 584 -1.41 -2.44 14.65
CA TRP A 584 -1.17 -3.90 14.69
C TRP A 584 0.03 -4.35 15.53
N ASN A 585 0.94 -3.44 15.85
CA ASN A 585 2.16 -3.70 16.60
C ASN A 585 2.50 -2.55 17.54
N ARG A 586 3.44 -2.77 18.45
CA ARG A 586 3.85 -1.76 19.44
C ARG A 586 4.53 -0.54 18.82
N GLU A 587 5.25 -0.71 17.72
CA GLU A 587 5.87 0.42 17.01
C GLU A 587 4.80 1.31 16.37
N ALA A 588 3.76 0.72 15.74
CA ALA A 588 2.61 1.45 15.22
C ALA A 588 1.86 2.16 16.35
N LYS A 589 1.65 1.50 17.49
CA LYS A 589 1.04 2.10 18.69
C LYS A 589 1.84 3.31 19.17
N ALA A 590 3.15 3.17 19.33
CA ALA A 590 4.02 4.26 19.77
C ALA A 590 4.03 5.43 18.78
N PHE A 591 3.94 5.14 17.49
CA PHE A 591 3.85 6.14 16.43
C PHE A 591 2.52 6.91 16.48
N LEU A 592 1.40 6.19 16.50
CA LEU A 592 0.05 6.77 16.49
C LEU A 592 -0.27 7.54 17.77
N LEU A 593 0.22 7.11 18.93
CA LEU A 593 0.02 7.81 20.20
C LEU A 593 0.74 9.17 20.30
N LYS A 594 1.51 9.57 19.30
CA LYS A 594 2.01 10.96 19.16
C LYS A 594 0.92 11.91 18.65
N GLU A 595 -0.08 11.37 17.96
CA GLU A 595 -1.17 12.12 17.33
C GLU A 595 -2.48 11.94 18.07
N PHE A 596 -2.72 10.77 18.68
CA PHE A 596 -4.00 10.36 19.27
C PHE A 596 -3.86 10.12 20.77
N ALA A 597 -4.88 10.53 21.53
CA ALA A 597 -4.96 10.27 22.95
C ALA A 597 -5.31 8.80 23.26
N ARG A 598 -6.10 8.17 22.38
CA ARG A 598 -6.56 6.77 22.49
C ARG A 598 -6.60 6.13 21.09
N LEU A 599 -6.41 4.80 21.05
CA LEU A 599 -6.47 4.00 19.82
C LEU A 599 -7.46 2.86 19.99
N THR A 600 -8.27 2.59 18.97
CA THR A 600 -9.15 1.42 18.92
C THR A 600 -8.39 0.21 18.34
N MET A 601 -8.52 -0.94 19.00
CA MET A 601 -7.88 -2.19 18.56
C MET A 601 -8.49 -2.70 17.26
N PRO A 602 -7.67 -3.24 16.34
CA PRO A 602 -8.14 -3.85 15.09
C PRO A 602 -9.01 -5.10 15.34
N TYR A 603 -10.04 -5.32 14.51
CA TYR A 603 -10.92 -6.49 14.57
C TYR A 603 -10.23 -7.81 14.16
N GLU A 604 -9.08 -7.74 13.49
CA GLU A 604 -8.37 -8.89 12.92
C GLU A 604 -7.36 -9.53 13.89
N LEU A 605 -7.07 -8.92 15.03
CA LEU A 605 -6.16 -9.45 16.04
C LEU A 605 -6.91 -10.29 17.08
N ASN A 606 -6.34 -11.46 17.42
CA ASN A 606 -6.87 -12.34 18.46
C ASN A 606 -6.45 -11.87 19.87
N SER A 607 -7.00 -12.51 20.92
CA SER A 607 -6.72 -12.14 22.31
C SER A 607 -5.24 -12.27 22.72
N ARG A 608 -4.47 -13.16 22.10
CA ARG A 608 -3.04 -13.27 22.36
C ARG A 608 -2.27 -12.10 21.73
N GLU A 609 -2.62 -11.75 20.51
CA GLU A 609 -1.99 -10.64 19.75
C GLU A 609 -2.34 -9.29 20.36
N THR A 610 -3.61 -9.06 20.76
CA THR A 610 -4.03 -7.82 21.41
C THR A 610 -3.40 -7.59 22.77
N ARG A 611 -3.02 -8.66 23.50
CA ARG A 611 -2.39 -8.55 24.83
C ARG A 611 -1.14 -7.68 24.82
N ASN A 612 -0.36 -7.72 23.76
CA ASN A 612 0.86 -6.93 23.61
C ASN A 612 0.59 -5.44 23.38
N LEU A 613 -0.63 -5.10 22.97
CA LEU A 613 -1.06 -3.71 22.70
C LEU A 613 -1.84 -3.09 23.88
N THR A 614 -2.34 -3.92 24.80
CA THR A 614 -3.24 -3.52 25.88
C THR A 614 -2.58 -2.57 26.88
N ASP A 615 -3.15 -1.37 27.08
CA ASP A 615 -2.95 -0.43 28.17
C ASP A 615 -4.18 0.50 28.31
N GLU A 616 -4.10 1.52 29.17
CA GLU A 616 -5.19 2.47 29.42
C GLU A 616 -5.55 3.36 28.22
N ARG A 617 -4.69 3.42 27.19
CA ARG A 617 -4.91 4.20 25.96
C ARG A 617 -5.45 3.36 24.81
N MET A 618 -5.69 2.08 25.04
CA MET A 618 -6.31 1.20 24.05
C MET A 618 -7.78 0.98 24.37
N GLU A 619 -8.61 1.01 23.34
CA GLU A 619 -10.04 0.69 23.42
C GLU A 619 -10.33 -0.55 22.56
N ARG A 620 -11.17 -1.44 23.07
CA ARG A 620 -11.56 -2.67 22.37
C ARG A 620 -13.06 -2.70 22.14
N VAL A 621 -13.45 -2.91 20.88
CA VAL A 621 -14.84 -3.18 20.53
C VAL A 621 -15.20 -4.59 21.00
N ILE A 622 -16.21 -4.71 21.85
CA ILE A 622 -16.67 -5.98 22.41
C ILE A 622 -18.07 -6.37 21.93
N TYR A 623 -18.78 -5.42 21.30
CA TYR A 623 -20.07 -5.64 20.63
C TYR A 623 -20.23 -4.67 19.46
N GLY A 624 -20.83 -5.16 18.36
CA GLY A 624 -21.33 -4.36 17.24
C GLY A 624 -21.15 -5.03 15.87
N TYR A 625 -21.88 -4.56 14.88
CA TYR A 625 -21.73 -5.05 13.50
C TYR A 625 -20.45 -4.50 12.89
N ILE A 626 -19.51 -5.42 12.57
CA ILE A 626 -18.22 -5.03 11.98
C ILE A 626 -18.42 -4.45 10.59
N PRO A 627 -17.89 -3.25 10.28
CA PRO A 627 -17.89 -2.71 8.93
C PRO A 627 -16.91 -3.51 8.05
N LEU A 628 -17.43 -4.28 7.11
CA LEU A 628 -16.64 -5.17 6.25
C LEU A 628 -16.01 -4.46 5.05
N MET A 629 -16.72 -3.46 4.48
CA MET A 629 -16.26 -2.70 3.32
C MET A 629 -16.76 -1.26 3.35
N GLN A 630 -15.91 -0.33 2.94
CA GLN A 630 -16.27 1.03 2.56
C GLN A 630 -16.08 1.18 1.07
N SER A 631 -17.11 1.58 0.32
CA SER A 631 -17.05 1.65 -1.14
C SER A 631 -17.57 2.96 -1.70
N ALA A 632 -16.86 3.52 -2.68
CA ALA A 632 -17.32 4.65 -3.48
C ALA A 632 -18.46 4.24 -4.43
N ASN A 633 -18.54 2.96 -4.80
CA ASN A 633 -19.65 2.45 -5.60
C ASN A 633 -20.91 2.31 -4.75
N CYS A 634 -21.94 3.04 -5.13
CA CYS A 634 -23.23 3.05 -4.48
C CYS A 634 -24.16 2.00 -5.11
N LEU A 635 -24.75 1.09 -4.30
CA LEU A 635 -25.67 0.07 -4.78
C LEU A 635 -26.90 0.70 -5.47
N TYR A 636 -27.40 1.82 -4.98
CA TYR A 636 -28.52 2.54 -5.59
C TYR A 636 -28.16 3.04 -6.99
N ARG A 637 -26.97 3.62 -7.19
CA ARG A 637 -26.50 4.05 -8.53
C ARG A 637 -26.16 2.87 -9.46
N THR A 638 -25.80 1.73 -8.88
CA THR A 638 -25.45 0.53 -9.65
C THR A 638 -26.67 -0.26 -10.09
N LEU A 639 -27.69 -0.41 -9.24
CA LEU A 639 -28.81 -1.30 -9.42
C LEU A 639 -30.17 -0.59 -9.62
N GLY A 640 -30.29 0.64 -9.21
CA GLY A 640 -31.51 1.45 -9.28
C GLY A 640 -31.21 2.91 -9.60
N GLU A 641 -31.90 3.81 -8.91
CA GLU A 641 -31.74 5.25 -9.04
C GLU A 641 -31.28 5.88 -7.72
N CYS A 642 -30.49 6.92 -7.81
CA CYS A 642 -30.13 7.72 -6.67
C CYS A 642 -31.34 8.54 -6.21
N HIS A 643 -31.67 8.44 -4.93
CA HIS A 643 -32.84 9.14 -4.37
C HIS A 643 -32.45 10.43 -3.62
N ASP A 644 -31.17 10.81 -3.59
CA ASP A 644 -30.62 11.95 -2.86
C ASP A 644 -31.09 12.05 -1.40
N THR A 645 -31.40 10.90 -0.79
CA THR A 645 -31.74 10.81 0.64
C THR A 645 -30.46 10.81 1.46
N VAL A 646 -30.52 11.35 2.69
CA VAL A 646 -29.35 11.42 3.59
C VAL A 646 -28.78 10.02 3.85
N TYR A 647 -29.67 9.01 3.97
CA TYR A 647 -29.27 7.61 4.12
C TYR A 647 -30.13 6.67 3.28
N GLY A 648 -29.48 5.73 2.60
CA GLY A 648 -30.13 4.58 1.99
C GLY A 648 -29.83 3.30 2.77
N LYS A 649 -30.80 2.40 2.89
CA LYS A 649 -30.60 1.06 3.46
C LYS A 649 -30.86 0.01 2.39
N ALA A 650 -29.92 -0.91 2.21
CA ALA A 650 -30.05 -2.05 1.32
C ALA A 650 -29.52 -3.32 2.02
N VAL A 651 -29.79 -4.46 1.44
CA VAL A 651 -29.34 -5.76 1.93
C VAL A 651 -28.70 -6.52 0.78
N LEU A 652 -27.54 -7.12 1.04
CA LEU A 652 -26.91 -8.11 0.16
C LEU A 652 -27.09 -9.49 0.80
N THR A 653 -27.57 -10.46 0.02
CA THR A 653 -27.66 -11.85 0.45
C THR A 653 -26.71 -12.70 -0.36
N ASP A 654 -25.82 -13.43 0.32
CA ASP A 654 -24.87 -14.31 -0.33
C ASP A 654 -25.48 -15.69 -0.66
N ARG A 655 -24.70 -16.55 -1.33
CA ARG A 655 -25.08 -17.94 -1.67
C ARG A 655 -25.34 -18.85 -0.45
N LEU A 656 -24.98 -18.43 0.75
CA LEU A 656 -25.24 -19.13 2.00
C LEU A 656 -26.43 -18.52 2.75
N HIS A 657 -27.21 -17.66 2.09
CA HIS A 657 -28.35 -16.91 2.64
C HIS A 657 -27.99 -16.02 3.83
N LYS A 658 -26.70 -15.61 3.96
CA LYS A 658 -26.31 -14.62 4.94
C LYS A 658 -26.63 -13.22 4.42
N ARG A 659 -27.27 -12.42 5.28
CA ARG A 659 -27.79 -11.07 4.96
C ARG A 659 -26.84 -10.01 5.50
N PHE A 660 -26.26 -9.22 4.62
CA PHE A 660 -25.33 -8.13 4.96
C PHE A 660 -26.05 -6.81 4.79
N SER A 661 -26.21 -6.07 5.89
CA SER A 661 -26.78 -4.74 5.84
C SER A 661 -25.84 -3.77 5.13
N VAL A 662 -26.39 -2.95 4.23
CA VAL A 662 -25.66 -1.90 3.53
C VAL A 662 -26.26 -0.56 3.88
N GLN A 663 -25.46 0.33 4.42
CA GLN A 663 -25.83 1.72 4.68
C GLN A 663 -25.14 2.62 3.68
N THR A 664 -25.89 3.50 3.02
CA THR A 664 -25.36 4.51 2.11
C THR A 664 -25.34 5.84 2.84
N ASP A 665 -24.18 6.43 2.99
CA ASP A 665 -24.05 7.83 3.42
C ASP A 665 -24.00 8.72 2.17
N CYS A 666 -25.11 9.40 1.87
CA CYS A 666 -25.23 10.22 0.66
C CYS A 666 -24.50 11.57 0.78
N ARG A 667 -24.23 12.05 2.00
CA ARG A 667 -23.45 13.28 2.22
C ARG A 667 -22.04 13.14 1.70
N TYR A 668 -21.39 12.03 2.07
CA TYR A 668 -20.01 11.70 1.66
C TYR A 668 -19.97 10.77 0.45
N CYS A 669 -21.12 10.25 0.01
CA CYS A 669 -21.31 9.39 -1.16
C CYS A 669 -20.46 8.12 -1.13
N TYR A 670 -20.55 7.35 -0.05
CA TYR A 670 -20.00 6.00 0.07
C TYR A 670 -20.98 5.04 0.73
N ASN A 671 -20.77 3.73 0.53
CA ASN A 671 -21.49 2.66 1.18
C ASN A 671 -20.63 1.97 2.23
N THR A 672 -21.24 1.63 3.37
CA THR A 672 -20.68 0.69 4.34
C THR A 672 -21.47 -0.61 4.30
N ILE A 673 -20.77 -1.73 4.05
CA ILE A 673 -21.34 -3.08 4.14
C ILE A 673 -20.95 -3.64 5.49
N TYR A 674 -21.95 -3.97 6.32
CA TYR A 674 -21.75 -4.54 7.64
C TYR A 674 -21.81 -6.07 7.61
N ASN A 675 -21.20 -6.71 8.60
CA ASN A 675 -21.29 -8.16 8.76
C ASN A 675 -22.75 -8.60 8.95
N SER A 676 -23.03 -9.86 8.63
CA SER A 676 -24.39 -10.44 8.74
C SER A 676 -24.86 -10.66 10.19
N VAL A 677 -23.92 -10.71 11.13
CA VAL A 677 -24.16 -10.89 12.55
C VAL A 677 -23.22 -9.98 13.35
N PRO A 678 -23.62 -9.54 14.55
CA PRO A 678 -22.75 -8.70 15.38
C PRO A 678 -21.54 -9.47 15.90
N LEU A 679 -20.41 -8.78 16.06
CA LEU A 679 -19.36 -9.19 16.98
C LEU A 679 -19.95 -9.20 18.40
N SER A 680 -19.68 -10.24 19.17
CA SER A 680 -19.93 -10.22 20.60
C SER A 680 -18.91 -11.04 21.38
N LEU A 681 -18.26 -10.41 22.34
CA LEU A 681 -17.32 -11.03 23.25
C LEU A 681 -17.92 -11.31 24.64
N HIS A 682 -19.25 -11.33 24.77
CA HIS A 682 -19.97 -11.50 26.02
C HIS A 682 -19.55 -12.76 26.81
N ASN A 683 -19.12 -13.82 26.12
CA ASN A 683 -18.67 -15.08 26.73
C ASN A 683 -17.16 -15.10 27.06
N LYS A 684 -16.43 -14.01 26.80
CA LYS A 684 -14.98 -13.85 27.03
C LYS A 684 -14.62 -12.74 28.00
N LEU A 685 -15.61 -12.02 28.53
CA LEU A 685 -15.43 -10.81 29.35
C LEU A 685 -14.52 -11.04 30.56
N ASP A 686 -14.61 -12.20 31.22
CA ASP A 686 -13.80 -12.53 32.40
C ASP A 686 -12.28 -12.62 32.10
N GLY A 687 -11.91 -12.83 30.84
CA GLY A 687 -10.52 -12.88 30.38
C GLY A 687 -9.98 -11.56 29.83
N LEU A 688 -10.83 -10.54 29.68
CA LEU A 688 -10.44 -9.24 29.14
C LEU A 688 -9.90 -8.37 30.29
N GLN A 689 -8.61 -8.05 30.26
CA GLN A 689 -7.96 -7.24 31.30
C GLN A 689 -7.41 -5.92 30.72
N GLY A 690 -7.58 -4.85 31.50
CA GLY A 690 -6.77 -3.63 31.40
C GLY A 690 -7.00 -2.72 30.17
N THR A 691 -8.14 -2.79 29.48
CA THR A 691 -8.51 -1.92 28.36
C THR A 691 -9.83 -1.21 28.59
N ASN A 692 -10.06 -0.17 27.81
CA ASN A 692 -11.39 0.42 27.66
C ASN A 692 -12.20 -0.46 26.69
N TYR A 693 -13.50 -0.53 26.90
CA TYR A 693 -14.42 -1.34 26.09
C TYR A 693 -15.43 -0.46 25.38
N CYS A 694 -15.79 -0.85 24.15
CA CYS A 694 -16.76 -0.11 23.36
C CYS A 694 -17.86 -1.05 22.83
N LEU A 695 -19.12 -0.61 22.97
CA LEU A 695 -20.27 -1.18 22.27
C LEU A 695 -20.60 -0.25 21.11
N GLN A 696 -20.65 -0.81 19.89
CA GLN A 696 -20.91 -0.02 18.68
C GLN A 696 -22.26 -0.37 18.08
N PHE A 697 -23.22 0.54 18.18
CA PHE A 697 -24.55 0.39 17.59
C PHE A 697 -24.60 1.09 16.23
N THR A 698 -24.99 0.36 15.20
CA THR A 698 -24.99 0.85 13.82
C THR A 698 -26.29 0.53 13.09
N VAL A 699 -26.72 -0.73 13.05
CA VAL A 699 -27.92 -1.20 12.34
C VAL A 699 -29.05 -1.62 13.28
N GLU A 700 -28.78 -1.69 14.56
CA GLU A 700 -29.70 -2.10 15.61
C GLU A 700 -30.86 -1.08 15.80
N SER A 701 -32.04 -1.60 16.16
CA SER A 701 -33.16 -0.80 16.64
C SER A 701 -32.94 -0.27 18.07
N ALA A 702 -33.73 0.70 18.51
CA ALA A 702 -33.66 1.23 19.86
C ALA A 702 -33.88 0.15 20.95
N ASP A 703 -34.81 -0.79 20.70
CA ASP A 703 -35.08 -1.89 21.63
C ASP A 703 -33.89 -2.85 21.73
N GLU A 704 -33.27 -3.19 20.63
CA GLU A 704 -32.03 -4.02 20.61
C GLU A 704 -30.88 -3.31 21.34
N VAL A 705 -30.74 -1.99 21.18
CA VAL A 705 -29.75 -1.18 21.91
C VAL A 705 -29.97 -1.32 23.40
N CYS A 706 -31.23 -1.10 23.91
CA CYS A 706 -31.57 -1.23 25.33
C CYS A 706 -31.24 -2.64 25.84
N ALA A 707 -31.64 -3.69 25.12
CA ALA A 707 -31.42 -5.08 25.54
C ALA A 707 -29.92 -5.43 25.67
N VAL A 708 -29.09 -4.95 24.73
CA VAL A 708 -27.63 -5.13 24.79
C VAL A 708 -27.01 -4.32 25.91
N LEU A 709 -27.44 -3.08 26.12
CA LEU A 709 -26.99 -2.24 27.25
C LEU A 709 -27.32 -2.87 28.61
N ASP A 710 -28.55 -3.36 28.82
CA ASP A 710 -28.93 -4.08 30.02
C ASP A 710 -28.00 -5.27 30.32
N TYR A 711 -27.69 -6.06 29.28
CA TYR A 711 -26.79 -7.20 29.43
C TYR A 711 -25.40 -6.80 29.90
N TYR A 712 -24.74 -5.85 29.20
CA TYR A 712 -23.39 -5.45 29.51
C TYR A 712 -23.28 -4.61 30.80
N CYS A 713 -24.31 -3.84 31.15
CA CYS A 713 -24.36 -3.13 32.42
C CYS A 713 -24.49 -4.07 33.62
N GLY A 714 -25.31 -5.12 33.49
CA GLY A 714 -25.40 -6.18 34.49
C GLY A 714 -24.03 -6.83 34.75
N TRP A 715 -23.22 -7.03 33.73
CA TRP A 715 -21.85 -7.55 33.88
C TRP A 715 -20.90 -6.57 34.57
N LEU A 716 -20.96 -5.27 34.24
CA LEU A 716 -20.09 -4.25 34.84
C LEU A 716 -20.38 -3.99 36.31
N THR A 717 -21.65 -4.04 36.72
CA THR A 717 -22.10 -3.75 38.09
C THR A 717 -21.97 -4.95 39.03
N ASP A 718 -22.15 -6.18 38.51
CA ASP A 718 -22.05 -7.41 39.30
C ASP A 718 -20.63 -8.06 39.21
N LYS A 719 -19.67 -7.42 39.92
CA LYS A 719 -18.28 -7.98 40.05
C LYS A 719 -18.26 -9.38 40.72
N LYS A 720 -19.40 -9.95 41.13
CA LYS A 720 -19.53 -11.28 41.73
C LYS A 720 -20.04 -12.37 40.79
N GLY A 721 -20.06 -12.09 39.43
CA GLY A 721 -20.14 -13.18 38.46
C GLY A 721 -21.52 -13.75 38.17
N ARG A 722 -22.63 -13.05 38.42
CA ARG A 722 -23.92 -13.46 37.88
C ARG A 722 -24.10 -12.88 36.47
N LYS A 723 -23.66 -13.64 35.48
CA LYS A 723 -23.99 -13.30 34.09
C LYS A 723 -25.51 -13.22 33.93
N PRO A 724 -26.06 -12.18 33.26
CA PRO A 724 -27.44 -12.21 32.82
C PRO A 724 -27.73 -13.54 32.11
N ALA A 725 -28.87 -14.15 32.35
CA ALA A 725 -29.15 -15.55 31.97
C ALA A 725 -29.17 -15.78 30.45
N HIS A 726 -29.36 -14.74 29.64
CA HIS A 726 -29.48 -14.87 28.19
C HIS A 726 -28.92 -13.62 27.49
N PHE A 727 -28.08 -13.83 26.45
CA PHE A 727 -27.61 -12.76 25.60
C PHE A 727 -28.69 -12.43 24.55
N PRO A 728 -28.98 -11.14 24.28
CA PRO A 728 -30.14 -10.76 23.45
C PRO A 728 -30.06 -11.13 21.98
N CYS A 729 -28.85 -11.47 21.45
CA CYS A 729 -28.67 -11.89 20.05
C CYS A 729 -28.52 -13.40 19.94
N GLU A 730 -29.33 -14.07 19.12
CA GLU A 730 -29.24 -15.52 18.89
C GLU A 730 -27.99 -15.89 18.05
N GLU A 731 -27.69 -15.12 16.99
CA GLU A 731 -26.51 -15.31 16.16
C GLU A 731 -25.49 -14.19 16.41
N PHE A 732 -24.24 -14.54 16.61
CA PHE A 732 -23.11 -13.62 16.76
C PHE A 732 -21.80 -14.22 16.26
N THR A 733 -20.79 -13.39 16.10
CA THR A 733 -19.41 -13.83 15.81
C THR A 733 -18.46 -13.35 16.90
N THR A 734 -17.40 -14.12 17.14
CA THR A 734 -16.25 -13.65 17.95
C THR A 734 -15.12 -13.10 17.07
N ALA A 735 -15.37 -12.92 15.78
CA ALA A 735 -14.37 -12.52 14.78
C ALA A 735 -13.09 -13.40 14.87
N HIS A 736 -11.94 -12.77 15.08
CA HIS A 736 -10.66 -13.46 15.19
C HIS A 736 -10.25 -13.82 16.62
N GLU A 737 -11.10 -13.64 17.63
CA GLU A 737 -10.76 -13.86 19.04
C GLU A 737 -10.08 -15.18 19.34
N ASN A 738 -10.53 -16.25 18.70
CA ASN A 738 -10.06 -17.62 18.91
C ASN A 738 -9.20 -18.16 17.77
N ARG A 739 -8.94 -17.39 16.72
CA ARG A 739 -8.16 -17.82 15.56
C ARG A 739 -7.21 -16.74 15.09
N GLN A 740 -6.09 -17.15 14.50
CA GLN A 740 -5.21 -16.20 13.83
C GLN A 740 -5.78 -15.85 12.45
N VAL A 741 -5.59 -14.62 12.05
CA VAL A 741 -5.76 -14.20 10.66
C VAL A 741 -4.52 -14.58 9.85
N GLU A 742 -4.74 -15.14 8.67
CA GLU A 742 -3.68 -15.46 7.71
C GLU A 742 -3.25 -14.22 6.90
#